data_b47c15205d03b825ffadfc6b099abaae
#
_entry.id   b47c15205d03b825ffadfc6b099abaae
#
_cell.length_a   1.000
_cell.length_b   1.000
_cell.length_c   1.000
_cell.angle_alpha   90.00
_cell.angle_beta   90.00
_cell.angle_gamma   90.00
#
_symmetry.space_group_name_H-M   'P 1'
#
loop_
_entity.id
_entity.type
_entity.pdbx_description
1 polymer ?
#
loop_
_entity_poly.entity_id
_entity_poly.type
_entity_poly.pdbx_seq_one_letter_code
_entity_poly.pdbx_strand_id
1 'polypeptide(L)'
;MSYSSDDDRPLARANGHRLSSAKISRAEDDALDQPVSKQAAKMAGLSVRNGPLEDAMDIDEPATNGASKRKSRTSISKVNYKDDESSDDATPLAKRQKKQANRVPESDSDDEPIARARGKKLPPSYDETALPESSGDDDEPLSVKLAQKKRGMEKEAEKQAKAIRAKERAKKPVAKNAVKDESDDNVPLAKSSASKRRSNGTAAKRKSNGVKKEESDSDAPISKKAKAKPTSSAKKAVKAESKKASESEDEEEYAWWNAPKKENDDIKWTTLEHNGVLFPPDYEPLPKHVKMLYDGQPVTLAPEVEEVATFWVAMMTPASSHHLENPVFRKNFFEDFKEYCDKYGVKDAQGKKVAVKSLEKCNFDKIYAYWSEKVEQNKSKNMTKEEREAAKAKKDALEAPFTHCLWDGRKQKVGNFRVEPPSLFRGRGEHPKTGKVKQRVQPEQITINIGKGAKVPEPPKGHKWKAVQHDQKATWLAMWQENINQNYKYVMLGADSDIKGQSDFKKFEKARELKKHIDRIRKDYTKELKSEIMADRQRATAMYLIDKMALRAGNEKDTENEADTVGCCSLKYEHITLEPPNKVTFDFLGKDSIPYRETAIVEPQVFKNLKLFKKAPKTTGDDLFDRLNTAQLNRHLTGYMKGLTAKVFRTYNASWTMSELLRKLASDPRSRGTVAEKVKLYNDCNREVAVLCNHKRTVGAGHEQQMAKLGDRIKGLRYQQWRTKMMILDMENGYKKKKGAAWFERDEELNDEWVKEHQQFLLEEQRTKITKKFEKDNEKRKADKEKPLPEKELKERLQAVKEMEAKFKKENKTKKVEAEGRGVTVDKLLKAVDKFDERIKTLELQAQDRDGNKEVALGTSKINYIDPRLTVVFSKKFDVPIEKFFSKTLRDKFRWAIKSVEDEDDWTF
;
A
#
# COMPACT_ATOMS: atom_id res chain seq x y z
N MET A 1 -12.76 6.55 0.27
CA MET A 1 -11.40 6.16 0.66
C MET A 1 -10.98 7.15 1.72
N SER A 2 -11.08 6.76 2.97
CA SER A 2 -10.53 7.58 4.03
C SER A 2 -9.02 7.38 4.01
N TYR A 3 -8.31 8.39 3.62
CA TYR A 3 -6.89 8.43 3.84
C TYR A 3 -6.64 8.75 5.31
N SER A 4 -6.88 7.80 6.18
CA SER A 4 -6.31 7.91 7.51
C SER A 4 -4.89 7.39 7.42
N SER A 5 -4.02 8.25 6.98
CA SER A 5 -2.59 7.96 7.03
C SER A 5 -2.02 8.19 8.41
N ASP A 6 -2.82 8.62 9.35
CA ASP A 6 -2.27 9.20 10.57
C ASP A 6 -2.46 8.28 11.73
N ASP A 7 -1.36 7.69 12.07
CA ASP A 7 -1.23 6.62 13.03
C ASP A 7 -1.37 7.04 14.51
N ASP A 8 -1.21 8.33 14.82
CA ASP A 8 -0.95 8.77 16.20
C ASP A 8 -1.77 9.97 16.65
N ARG A 9 -3.04 10.01 16.28
CA ARG A 9 -3.90 11.09 16.77
C ARG A 9 -4.34 10.84 18.20
N PRO A 10 -4.21 11.82 19.08
CA PRO A 10 -4.76 11.71 20.41
C PRO A 10 -6.29 11.64 20.33
N LEU A 11 -6.84 10.67 21.04
CA LEU A 11 -8.27 10.57 21.29
C LEU A 11 -8.67 11.66 22.30
N ALA A 12 -9.47 12.62 21.90
CA ALA A 12 -10.05 13.53 22.85
C ALA A 12 -11.13 12.78 23.63
N ARG A 13 -10.99 12.75 24.94
CA ARG A 13 -12.11 12.46 25.83
C ARG A 13 -13.12 13.59 25.64
N ALA A 14 -14.20 13.31 24.95
CA ALA A 14 -15.35 14.19 24.95
C ALA A 14 -16.01 14.08 26.31
N ASN A 15 -15.76 15.06 27.18
CA ASN A 15 -16.68 15.33 28.27
C ASN A 15 -17.98 15.83 27.65
N GLY A 16 -19.07 15.12 27.95
CA GLY A 16 -20.33 15.20 27.26
C GLY A 16 -21.13 16.47 27.43
N HIS A 17 -20.62 17.64 27.07
CA HIS A 17 -21.42 18.82 26.97
C HIS A 17 -20.98 19.74 25.82
N ARG A 18 -21.93 19.97 24.92
CA ARG A 18 -21.98 21.02 23.90
C ARG A 18 -20.66 21.34 23.16
N LEU A 19 -20.47 20.70 22.09
CA LEU A 19 -19.56 21.18 21.06
C LEU A 19 -20.10 22.45 20.43
N SER A 20 -19.59 23.60 20.84
CA SER A 20 -19.80 24.84 20.10
C SER A 20 -18.96 24.76 18.81
N SER A 21 -19.46 25.37 17.73
CA SER A 21 -18.76 25.48 16.45
C SER A 21 -17.32 26.03 16.56
N ALA A 22 -17.01 26.72 17.63
CA ALA A 22 -15.67 27.25 17.88
C ALA A 22 -14.62 26.20 18.29
N LYS A 23 -15.05 25.03 18.80
CA LYS A 23 -14.10 23.96 19.14
C LYS A 23 -13.69 23.09 17.95
N ILE A 24 -14.49 23.08 16.90
CA ILE A 24 -14.20 22.35 15.66
C ILE A 24 -13.07 23.04 14.91
N SER A 25 -13.02 24.36 14.92
CA SER A 25 -11.97 25.12 14.22
C SER A 25 -10.56 24.98 14.81
N ARG A 26 -10.43 24.62 16.09
CA ARG A 26 -9.13 24.35 16.71
C ARG A 26 -8.58 22.96 16.41
N ALA A 27 -9.44 22.06 15.97
CA ALA A 27 -9.01 20.70 15.63
C ALA A 27 -8.37 20.64 14.25
N GLU A 28 -8.40 21.69 13.47
CA GLU A 28 -7.96 21.69 12.09
C GLU A 28 -6.48 21.93 11.87
N ASP A 29 -5.83 22.63 12.78
CA ASP A 29 -4.38 22.72 12.77
C ASP A 29 -3.73 21.36 13.05
N ASP A 30 -4.50 20.47 13.71
CA ASP A 30 -4.17 19.07 13.93
C ASP A 30 -5.06 18.13 13.09
N ALA A 31 -5.55 18.58 11.93
CA ALA A 31 -6.47 17.79 11.09
C ALA A 31 -5.91 16.44 10.65
N LEU A 32 -4.67 16.25 10.92
CA LEU A 32 -4.01 14.96 10.83
C LEU A 32 -4.09 14.18 12.15
N ASP A 33 -4.56 14.77 13.28
CA ASP A 33 -4.47 14.19 14.61
C ASP A 33 -5.75 14.31 15.45
N GLN A 34 -6.91 14.31 14.85
CA GLN A 34 -8.15 14.43 15.55
C GLN A 34 -8.55 13.19 16.36
N PRO A 35 -9.09 13.37 17.54
CA PRO A 35 -9.52 12.26 18.35
C PRO A 35 -10.84 11.66 17.88
N VAL A 36 -10.93 10.38 18.03
CA VAL A 36 -12.14 9.62 17.75
C VAL A 36 -13.11 9.75 18.92
N SER A 37 -14.28 10.28 18.65
CA SER A 37 -15.35 10.35 19.63
C SER A 37 -15.90 8.96 19.94
N LYS A 38 -16.05 8.65 21.21
CA LYS A 38 -16.60 7.40 21.69
C LYS A 38 -18.10 7.44 21.80
N GLN A 39 -18.83 7.71 20.77
CA GLN A 39 -20.29 7.51 20.86
C GLN A 39 -20.69 6.44 19.86
N ALA A 40 -21.15 5.39 20.40
CA ALA A 40 -21.64 4.27 19.66
C ALA A 40 -22.94 4.57 19.03
N ALA A 41 -23.12 4.28 17.83
CA ALA A 41 -24.41 4.20 17.28
C ALA A 41 -24.63 2.85 16.69
N LYS A 42 -25.76 2.57 16.48
CA LYS A 42 -26.25 1.39 15.82
C LYS A 42 -26.28 1.61 14.35
N MET A 43 -25.90 0.67 13.58
CA MET A 43 -26.56 0.28 12.43
C MET A 43 -25.82 0.27 11.23
N ALA A 44 -25.87 -0.22 10.46
CA ALA A 44 -26.02 -1.03 9.66
C ALA A 44 -26.18 -1.12 8.36
N GLY A 45 -25.98 -1.55 7.60
CA GLY A 45 -26.35 -2.01 6.62
C GLY A 45 -25.67 -2.23 5.51
N LEU A 46 -25.78 -2.63 4.58
CA LEU A 46 -25.22 -3.32 3.64
C LEU A 46 -25.32 -2.95 2.30
N SER A 47 -24.43 -3.19 1.69
CA SER A 47 -24.42 -3.18 0.26
C SER A 47 -24.18 -4.58 -0.29
N VAL A 48 -25.11 -5.06 -0.96
CA VAL A 48 -25.03 -6.33 -1.64
C VAL A 48 -24.06 -6.32 -2.83
N ARG A 49 -23.66 -5.13 -3.30
CA ARG A 49 -22.92 -5.02 -4.56
C ARG A 49 -21.47 -4.66 -4.44
N ASN A 50 -21.08 -4.21 -3.31
CA ASN A 50 -19.72 -3.76 -3.15
C ASN A 50 -18.94 -4.91 -2.53
N GLY A 51 -18.24 -5.59 -3.38
CA GLY A 51 -17.04 -6.26 -2.92
C GLY A 51 -16.23 -5.25 -2.12
N PRO A 52 -15.41 -5.66 -1.22
CA PRO A 52 -14.73 -4.81 -0.28
C PRO A 52 -13.95 -3.73 -1.02
N LEU A 53 -14.46 -2.51 -0.97
CA LEU A 53 -13.74 -1.31 -1.31
C LEU A 53 -12.75 -0.94 -0.20
N GLU A 54 -12.73 -1.74 0.83
CA GLU A 54 -11.99 -1.46 2.05
C GLU A 54 -10.52 -1.75 1.94
N ASP A 55 -10.13 -2.54 0.94
CA ASP A 55 -8.74 -2.90 0.73
C ASP A 55 -8.01 -2.02 -0.28
N ALA A 56 -8.55 -0.87 -0.59
CA ALA A 56 -7.93 0.10 -1.47
C ALA A 56 -6.67 0.77 -0.89
N MET A 57 -6.11 0.22 0.16
CA MET A 57 -4.84 0.69 0.72
C MET A 57 -3.62 0.15 -0.01
N ASP A 58 -3.76 -0.86 -0.83
CA ASP A 58 -2.68 -1.38 -1.66
C ASP A 58 -2.75 -0.83 -3.09
N ILE A 59 -2.61 0.47 -3.21
CA ILE A 59 -2.63 1.18 -4.49
C ILE A 59 -1.43 0.82 -5.37
N ASP A 60 -0.39 0.25 -4.80
CA ASP A 60 0.86 0.01 -5.50
C ASP A 60 1.11 -1.43 -5.94
N GLU A 61 0.25 -2.34 -5.64
CA GLU A 61 0.36 -3.62 -6.30
C GLU A 61 -0.34 -3.55 -7.66
N PRO A 62 0.39 -3.74 -8.74
CA PRO A 62 -0.26 -3.99 -10.01
C PRO A 62 -1.08 -5.26 -9.84
N ALA A 63 -2.35 -5.08 -9.62
CA ALA A 63 -3.43 -6.06 -9.68
C ALA A 63 -2.97 -7.52 -9.65
N THR A 64 -2.43 -7.93 -8.55
CA THR A 64 -2.18 -9.34 -8.31
C THR A 64 -3.38 -10.02 -7.66
N ASN A 65 -4.44 -9.27 -7.47
CA ASN A 65 -5.70 -9.82 -6.99
C ASN A 65 -6.35 -10.67 -8.06
N GLY A 66 -5.85 -11.87 -8.20
CA GLY A 66 -6.41 -12.89 -9.08
C GLY A 66 -7.76 -13.45 -8.64
N ALA A 67 -8.41 -12.89 -7.66
CA ALA A 67 -9.72 -13.32 -7.23
C ALA A 67 -10.86 -12.63 -7.98
N SER A 68 -10.61 -11.47 -8.51
CA SER A 68 -11.56 -10.80 -9.36
C SER A 68 -11.06 -10.89 -10.78
N LYS A 69 -11.62 -11.77 -11.56
CA LYS A 69 -11.61 -11.72 -13.02
C LYS A 69 -12.41 -10.50 -13.53
N ARG A 70 -12.29 -9.40 -12.87
CA ARG A 70 -12.47 -8.16 -13.54
C ARG A 70 -11.18 -7.94 -14.28
N LYS A 71 -11.23 -8.28 -15.53
CA LYS A 71 -10.55 -7.48 -16.52
C LYS A 71 -11.09 -6.06 -16.39
N SER A 72 -10.73 -5.36 -15.36
CA SER A 72 -10.60 -3.95 -15.49
C SER A 72 -9.41 -3.78 -16.43
N ARG A 73 -9.70 -3.84 -17.68
CA ARG A 73 -8.99 -3.04 -18.63
C ARG A 73 -9.33 -1.58 -18.30
N THR A 74 -8.86 -1.12 -17.19
CA THR A 74 -8.26 0.19 -17.26
C THR A 74 -7.25 0.01 -18.34
N SER A 75 -7.41 0.73 -19.37
CA SER A 75 -6.36 1.00 -20.32
C SER A 75 -5.12 1.35 -19.51
N ILE A 76 -4.35 0.35 -19.22
CA ILE A 76 -2.93 0.52 -19.17
C ILE A 76 -2.69 1.11 -20.52
N SER A 77 -2.38 2.39 -20.55
CA SER A 77 -1.78 2.97 -21.71
C SER A 77 -0.76 1.95 -22.15
N LYS A 78 -0.99 1.40 -23.29
CA LYS A 78 0.01 0.63 -23.98
C LYS A 78 1.22 1.53 -24.01
N VAL A 79 2.14 1.29 -23.13
CA VAL A 79 3.52 1.54 -23.45
C VAL A 79 3.76 0.55 -24.57
N ASN A 80 3.64 1.02 -25.79
CA ASN A 80 4.13 0.34 -26.93
C ASN A 80 5.64 0.21 -26.74
N TYR A 81 6.04 -0.85 -26.06
CA TYR A 81 7.27 -1.47 -26.48
C TYR A 81 6.93 -2.04 -27.86
N LYS A 82 7.41 -1.39 -28.89
CA LYS A 82 7.71 -2.04 -30.14
C LYS A 82 8.81 -3.06 -29.82
N ASP A 83 8.42 -4.17 -29.24
CA ASP A 83 9.16 -5.38 -29.35
C ASP A 83 8.71 -5.97 -30.67
N ASP A 84 9.60 -5.84 -31.63
CA ASP A 84 9.52 -6.56 -32.87
C ASP A 84 9.20 -8.02 -32.56
N GLU A 85 8.14 -8.45 -33.24
CA GLU A 85 7.87 -9.81 -33.62
C GLU A 85 8.79 -10.88 -33.02
N SER A 86 8.34 -11.50 -31.99
CA SER A 86 8.31 -12.94 -31.90
C SER A 86 7.85 -13.38 -30.55
N SER A 87 6.94 -14.32 -30.59
CA SER A 87 6.54 -15.16 -29.48
C SER A 87 5.73 -14.47 -28.38
N ASP A 88 4.56 -14.55 -28.47
CA ASP A 88 3.67 -15.63 -28.14
C ASP A 88 3.89 -16.32 -26.81
N ASP A 89 4.34 -15.59 -25.80
CA ASP A 89 4.60 -16.19 -24.52
C ASP A 89 3.82 -15.58 -23.39
N ALA A 90 2.54 -15.60 -23.49
CA ALA A 90 1.78 -15.04 -22.40
C ALA A 90 0.44 -15.70 -22.15
N THR A 91 0.42 -17.00 -21.98
CA THR A 91 -0.78 -17.60 -21.41
C THR A 91 -0.47 -18.46 -20.19
N PRO A 92 -1.30 -18.31 -19.15
CA PRO A 92 -1.04 -18.97 -17.88
C PRO A 92 -1.45 -20.44 -17.89
N LEU A 93 -0.64 -21.28 -17.31
CA LEU A 93 -0.85 -22.70 -17.01
C LEU A 93 -2.06 -23.05 -16.12
N ALA A 94 -2.96 -22.11 -15.90
CA ALA A 94 -4.08 -22.29 -14.97
C ALA A 94 -5.08 -23.42 -15.30
N LYS A 95 -4.94 -24.09 -16.44
CA LYS A 95 -5.82 -25.21 -16.80
C LYS A 95 -5.28 -26.60 -16.49
N ARG A 96 -4.03 -26.70 -16.05
CA ARG A 96 -3.38 -28.00 -15.87
C ARG A 96 -3.74 -28.72 -14.57
N GLN A 97 -4.10 -28.00 -13.54
CA GLN A 97 -4.36 -28.57 -12.20
C GLN A 97 -5.77 -29.14 -12.00
N LYS A 98 -6.71 -28.93 -12.92
CA LYS A 98 -8.07 -29.45 -12.74
C LYS A 98 -8.29 -30.92 -13.14
N LYS A 99 -7.30 -31.60 -13.68
CA LYS A 99 -7.46 -33.01 -14.10
C LYS A 99 -6.86 -34.04 -13.14
N GLN A 100 -6.19 -33.62 -12.09
CA GLN A 100 -5.60 -34.58 -11.11
C GLN A 100 -6.35 -34.71 -9.78
N ALA A 101 -7.46 -34.04 -9.61
CA ALA A 101 -8.21 -34.04 -8.35
C ALA A 101 -9.41 -35.04 -8.33
N ASN A 102 -9.37 -36.10 -9.09
CA ASN A 102 -10.36 -37.20 -8.96
C ASN A 102 -9.66 -38.55 -8.96
N ARG A 103 -9.12 -38.92 -7.82
CA ARG A 103 -8.99 -40.29 -7.35
C ARG A 103 -8.59 -40.26 -5.88
N VAL A 104 -9.60 -40.41 -5.06
CA VAL A 104 -9.49 -40.85 -3.69
C VAL A 104 -9.52 -42.38 -3.76
N PRO A 105 -8.70 -43.10 -3.01
CA PRO A 105 -9.09 -44.31 -2.37
C PRO A 105 -9.20 -44.08 -0.86
N GLU A 106 -10.36 -44.46 -0.37
CA GLU A 106 -10.62 -44.72 1.02
C GLU A 106 -9.72 -45.87 1.53
N SER A 107 -9.30 -45.78 2.75
CA SER A 107 -9.46 -46.81 3.80
C SER A 107 -8.65 -46.41 5.07
N ASP A 108 -9.42 -46.23 6.07
CA ASP A 108 -9.46 -46.91 7.38
C ASP A 108 -8.25 -46.87 8.28
N SER A 109 -8.55 -46.21 9.35
CA SER A 109 -8.58 -46.67 10.78
C SER A 109 -7.25 -46.78 11.52
N ASP A 110 -7.34 -46.19 12.65
CA ASP A 110 -7.05 -46.66 14.00
C ASP A 110 -5.77 -46.17 14.71
N ASP A 111 -6.09 -45.41 15.77
CA ASP A 111 -5.55 -45.51 17.13
C ASP A 111 -4.12 -45.09 17.50
N GLU A 112 -4.11 -44.03 18.23
CA GLU A 112 -3.51 -43.65 19.51
C GLU A 112 -2.33 -44.46 20.14
N PRO A 113 -1.78 -43.96 21.25
CA PRO A 113 -0.50 -43.21 21.39
C PRO A 113 0.55 -44.08 22.09
N ILE A 114 1.75 -43.55 22.33
CA ILE A 114 2.60 -43.86 23.48
C ILE A 114 4.00 -43.18 23.44
N ALA A 115 4.20 -42.37 24.47
CA ALA A 115 5.32 -42.23 25.40
C ALA A 115 6.80 -42.37 24.99
N ARG A 116 7.51 -41.33 25.32
CA ARG A 116 8.85 -41.28 26.01
C ARG A 116 9.91 -42.34 25.71
N ALA A 117 11.08 -41.83 25.27
CA ALA A 117 12.37 -42.15 25.90
C ALA A 117 13.51 -41.26 25.31
N ARG A 118 14.08 -40.43 26.07
CA ARG A 118 15.45 -40.33 26.59
C ARG A 118 16.61 -40.88 25.77
N GLY A 119 17.53 -39.99 25.41
CA GLY A 119 18.91 -40.29 25.76
C GLY A 119 19.99 -40.12 24.73
N LYS A 120 20.87 -39.13 24.96
CA LYS A 120 22.35 -39.17 24.74
C LYS A 120 22.83 -39.13 23.25
N LYS A 121 23.76 -38.30 22.81
CA LYS A 121 25.06 -37.85 23.33
C LYS A 121 25.65 -36.84 22.30
N LEU A 122 26.33 -35.82 22.76
CA LEU A 122 27.46 -35.14 22.12
C LEU A 122 28.71 -36.04 22.25
N PRO A 123 29.76 -35.90 21.54
CA PRO A 123 30.61 -34.83 21.05
C PRO A 123 31.42 -35.17 19.80
N PRO A 124 32.58 -34.61 19.44
CA PRO A 124 33.46 -33.64 20.07
C PRO A 124 33.94 -32.47 19.17
N SER A 125 34.59 -31.54 19.86
CA SER A 125 35.46 -30.45 19.39
C SER A 125 36.55 -30.84 18.41
N TYR A 126 36.87 -29.92 17.47
CA TYR A 126 38.24 -29.83 16.96
C TYR A 126 38.68 -28.37 16.87
N ASP A 127 39.96 -28.25 17.03
CA ASP A 127 40.82 -27.21 17.47
C ASP A 127 41.17 -26.20 16.35
N GLU A 128 41.55 -25.05 16.82
CA GLU A 128 42.14 -23.92 16.14
C GLU A 128 43.50 -24.29 15.52
N THR A 129 43.73 -23.86 14.28
CA THR A 129 44.97 -23.17 13.89
C THR A 129 45.05 -22.89 12.39
N ALA A 130 45.61 -21.74 12.10
CA ALA A 130 46.26 -21.28 10.88
C ALA A 130 45.41 -20.54 9.83
N LEU A 131 45.59 -19.23 9.81
CA LEU A 131 45.44 -18.34 8.67
C LEU A 131 46.45 -18.70 7.55
N PRO A 132 46.15 -18.42 6.27
CA PRO A 132 46.72 -17.24 5.69
C PRO A 132 45.73 -16.38 4.88
N GLU A 133 46.14 -15.14 4.76
CA GLU A 133 45.51 -14.04 4.01
C GLU A 133 45.38 -14.36 2.51
N SER A 134 44.21 -14.02 1.93
CA SER A 134 44.23 -13.38 0.61
C SER A 134 42.86 -12.83 0.26
N SER A 135 42.84 -11.54 -0.06
CA SER A 135 42.05 -10.81 -1.05
C SER A 135 40.59 -11.17 -1.28
N GLY A 136 39.76 -10.23 -0.90
CA GLY A 136 38.67 -9.62 -1.72
C GLY A 136 37.64 -10.53 -2.32
N ASP A 137 36.46 -10.52 -1.69
CA ASP A 137 35.18 -10.54 -2.42
C ASP A 137 34.10 -9.98 -1.50
N ASP A 138 33.67 -8.77 -1.85
CA ASP A 138 32.62 -8.01 -1.16
C ASP A 138 31.23 -8.34 -1.76
N ASP A 139 30.84 -9.58 -1.82
CA ASP A 139 29.53 -10.03 -2.33
C ASP A 139 28.56 -10.48 -1.23
N GLU A 140 28.42 -9.68 -0.18
CA GLU A 140 27.38 -9.94 0.81
C GLU A 140 26.05 -9.25 0.45
N PRO A 141 24.90 -9.97 0.49
CA PRO A 141 23.59 -9.38 0.29
C PRO A 141 23.28 -8.30 1.31
N LEU A 142 22.60 -7.23 0.89
CA LEU A 142 22.18 -6.10 1.74
C LEU A 142 21.38 -6.50 2.99
N SER A 143 20.69 -7.64 2.96
CA SER A 143 20.04 -8.25 4.12
C SER A 143 21.03 -8.67 5.21
N VAL A 144 22.24 -9.09 4.81
CA VAL A 144 23.34 -9.45 5.73
C VAL A 144 23.93 -8.19 6.34
N LYS A 145 24.02 -7.09 5.59
CA LYS A 145 24.51 -5.79 6.09
C LYS A 145 23.55 -5.14 7.11
N LEU A 146 22.23 -5.39 7.00
CA LEU A 146 21.27 -4.96 8.05
C LEU A 146 21.41 -5.82 9.32
N ALA A 147 21.60 -7.13 9.14
CA ALA A 147 21.90 -8.03 10.24
C ALA A 147 23.25 -7.67 10.89
N GLN A 148 24.24 -7.25 10.10
CA GLN A 148 25.52 -6.73 10.61
C GLN A 148 25.36 -5.38 11.31
N LYS A 149 24.51 -4.47 10.83
CA LYS A 149 24.21 -3.19 11.53
C LYS A 149 23.47 -3.46 12.84
N LYS A 150 22.54 -4.42 12.85
CA LYS A 150 21.88 -4.91 14.07
C LYS A 150 22.90 -5.54 15.01
N ARG A 151 23.78 -6.40 14.51
CA ARG A 151 24.92 -6.96 15.28
C ARG A 151 25.96 -5.91 15.69
N GLY A 152 26.16 -4.86 14.89
CA GLY A 152 27.00 -3.71 15.24
C GLY A 152 26.45 -2.92 16.41
N MET A 153 25.14 -2.64 16.40
CA MET A 153 24.44 -2.03 17.53
C MET A 153 24.44 -2.94 18.77
N GLU A 154 24.32 -4.25 18.57
CA GLU A 154 24.43 -5.27 19.64
C GLU A 154 25.82 -5.27 20.28
N LYS A 155 26.88 -5.26 19.45
CA LYS A 155 28.27 -5.20 19.93
C LYS A 155 28.58 -3.88 20.64
N GLU A 156 27.99 -2.77 20.17
CA GLU A 156 28.17 -1.46 20.79
C GLU A 156 27.42 -1.37 22.13
N ALA A 157 26.21 -1.93 22.22
CA ALA A 157 25.47 -2.06 23.47
C ALA A 157 26.20 -2.98 24.46
N GLU A 158 26.79 -4.10 23.99
CA GLU A 158 27.60 -5.00 24.84
C GLU A 158 28.89 -4.33 25.31
N LYS A 159 29.54 -3.55 24.45
CA LYS A 159 30.73 -2.77 24.79
C LYS A 159 30.42 -1.70 25.83
N GLN A 160 29.27 -1.02 25.70
CA GLN A 160 28.80 -0.06 26.68
C GLN A 160 28.40 -0.76 28.01
N ALA A 161 27.76 -1.95 27.93
CA ALA A 161 27.46 -2.75 29.11
C ALA A 161 28.71 -3.20 29.86
N LYS A 162 29.77 -3.59 29.13
CA LYS A 162 31.08 -3.92 29.72
C LYS A 162 31.75 -2.71 30.36
N ALA A 163 31.65 -1.53 29.71
CA ALA A 163 32.19 -0.28 30.27
C ALA A 163 31.46 0.17 31.55
N ILE A 164 30.14 0.00 31.60
CA ILE A 164 29.33 0.29 32.80
C ILE A 164 29.70 -0.68 33.94
N ARG A 165 29.80 -1.99 33.66
CA ARG A 165 30.24 -2.98 34.66
C ARG A 165 31.65 -2.71 35.17
N ALA A 166 32.55 -2.22 34.32
CA ALA A 166 33.90 -1.80 34.71
C ALA A 166 33.86 -0.56 35.65
N LYS A 167 33.01 0.42 35.36
CA LYS A 167 32.80 1.60 36.20
C LYS A 167 32.09 1.29 37.53
N GLU A 168 31.19 0.32 37.56
CA GLU A 168 30.53 -0.15 38.78
C GLU A 168 31.50 -0.96 39.68
N ARG A 169 32.43 -1.73 39.07
CA ARG A 169 33.49 -2.38 39.83
C ARG A 169 34.52 -1.39 40.46
N ALA A 170 34.71 -0.24 39.80
CA ALA A 170 35.62 0.80 40.30
C ALA A 170 35.02 1.68 41.43
N LYS A 171 33.73 1.56 41.71
CA LYS A 171 33.00 2.27 42.77
C LYS A 171 32.65 1.40 43.96
N LYS A 172 33.61 0.63 44.51
CA LYS A 172 33.47 0.13 45.87
C LYS A 172 34.09 1.12 46.84
N PRO A 173 33.34 1.64 47.81
CA PRO A 173 33.89 2.61 48.74
C PRO A 173 34.77 1.93 49.81
N VAL A 174 35.97 2.43 49.96
CA VAL A 174 36.75 2.25 51.16
C VAL A 174 36.26 3.28 52.16
N ALA A 175 35.69 2.78 53.25
CA ALA A 175 35.28 3.59 54.38
C ALA A 175 36.53 4.11 55.15
N LYS A 176 36.55 5.43 55.40
CA LYS A 176 37.09 5.96 56.67
C LYS A 176 36.69 7.43 56.89
N ASN A 177 36.06 7.59 58.00
CA ASN A 177 35.80 8.71 58.91
C ASN A 177 36.53 10.03 58.73
N ALA A 178 35.79 11.14 58.88
CA ALA A 178 35.78 12.16 59.94
C ALA A 178 35.33 13.52 59.38
N VAL A 179 34.18 13.98 59.76
CA VAL A 179 33.87 15.01 60.76
C VAL A 179 34.22 16.47 60.35
N LYS A 180 33.16 17.27 60.45
CA LYS A 180 32.98 18.72 60.67
C LYS A 180 32.98 19.66 59.46
N ASP A 181 32.03 20.43 59.38
CA ASP A 181 31.18 21.43 60.02
C ASP A 181 31.17 22.72 59.21
N GLU A 182 29.97 23.21 59.15
CA GLU A 182 29.56 24.63 59.07
C GLU A 182 29.94 25.47 57.80
N SER A 183 29.12 26.22 57.26
CA SER A 183 27.95 27.02 57.51
C SER A 183 27.81 27.99 56.39
N ASP A 184 26.63 28.26 56.04
CA ASP A 184 25.96 29.52 55.81
C ASP A 184 26.44 30.48 54.71
N ASP A 185 25.47 30.84 54.05
CA ASP A 185 24.92 32.16 53.74
C ASP A 185 24.97 32.77 52.36
N ASN A 186 23.73 32.94 51.92
CA ASN A 186 23.16 34.17 51.35
C ASN A 186 23.51 34.73 49.98
N VAL A 187 22.45 34.68 49.21
CA VAL A 187 21.84 35.67 48.32
C VAL A 187 22.19 37.18 48.64
N PRO A 188 22.04 38.19 47.82
CA PRO A 188 21.48 38.31 46.45
C PRO A 188 22.05 39.47 45.55
N LEU A 189 21.44 39.54 44.38
CA LEU A 189 20.99 40.76 43.69
C LEU A 189 21.95 41.76 43.02
N ALA A 190 21.65 42.00 41.79
CA ALA A 190 21.34 43.27 41.13
C ALA A 190 22.39 43.96 40.24
N LYS A 191 21.94 44.04 39.00
CA LYS A 191 21.76 45.25 38.19
C LYS A 191 22.98 46.05 37.70
N SER A 192 22.78 46.33 36.46
CA SER A 192 22.98 47.59 35.72
C SER A 192 24.26 47.66 34.87
N SER A 193 24.09 47.88 33.71
CA SER A 193 23.83 49.02 32.79
C SER A 193 25.03 49.40 31.96
N ALA A 194 24.75 49.40 30.72
CA ALA A 194 24.94 50.51 29.76
C ALA A 194 26.35 51.03 29.45
N SER A 195 26.64 51.05 28.24
CA SER A 195 26.90 52.19 27.35
C SER A 195 27.99 51.89 26.34
N LYS A 196 27.63 52.03 25.12
CA LYS A 196 27.89 53.13 24.16
C LYS A 196 29.35 53.34 23.77
N ARG A 197 29.61 53.19 22.55
CA ARG A 197 29.96 54.17 21.49
C ARG A 197 30.94 53.61 20.49
N ARG A 198 30.48 53.65 19.20
CA ARG A 198 30.93 54.56 18.12
C ARG A 198 32.41 54.38 17.74
N SER A 199 32.80 54.34 16.50
CA SER A 199 32.40 55.13 15.31
C SER A 199 33.14 54.61 14.06
N ASN A 200 32.51 54.78 12.93
CA ASN A 200 33.00 55.40 11.69
C ASN A 200 34.23 54.77 11.03
N GLY A 201 34.28 54.66 9.82
CA GLY A 201 33.65 55.39 8.70
C GLY A 201 34.25 54.97 7.37
N THR A 202 33.41 55.25 6.41
CA THR A 202 33.70 55.88 5.08
C THR A 202 34.36 54.96 4.04
N ALA A 203 33.68 54.59 3.02
CA ALA A 203 33.20 55.30 1.83
C ALA A 203 34.29 55.46 0.75
N ALA A 204 33.91 54.95 -0.42
CA ALA A 204 34.01 55.64 -1.72
C ALA A 204 33.97 54.53 -2.82
N LYS A 205 32.93 54.40 -3.60
CA LYS A 205 32.57 55.08 -4.86
C LYS A 205 33.63 55.06 -5.93
N ARG A 206 33.32 54.40 -7.02
CA ARG A 206 33.22 54.96 -8.41
C ARG A 206 33.17 53.78 -9.37
N LYS A 207 32.11 53.63 -10.15
CA LYS A 207 31.78 54.16 -11.50
C LYS A 207 32.94 53.96 -12.46
N SER A 208 32.80 53.38 -13.62
CA SER A 208 31.86 53.68 -14.70
C SER A 208 32.15 52.78 -15.89
N ASN A 209 31.10 52.56 -16.68
CA ASN A 209 31.00 52.63 -18.14
C ASN A 209 32.10 51.94 -18.96
N GLY A 210 31.80 51.23 -19.93
CA GLY A 210 30.75 51.31 -20.93
C GLY A 210 31.22 50.68 -22.25
N VAL A 211 30.30 50.25 -23.00
CA VAL A 211 30.22 50.44 -24.44
C VAL A 211 30.93 49.47 -25.39
N LYS A 212 30.01 48.70 -26.05
CA LYS A 212 29.94 48.44 -27.52
C LYS A 212 31.00 47.56 -28.19
N LYS A 213 30.41 46.63 -28.86
CA LYS A 213 30.12 46.45 -30.28
C LYS A 213 31.05 45.54 -31.03
N GLU A 214 30.38 44.78 -31.80
CA GLU A 214 30.44 44.36 -33.20
C GLU A 214 31.17 43.06 -33.43
N GLU A 215 30.37 42.13 -33.92
CA GLU A 215 30.20 41.67 -35.34
C GLU A 215 31.43 40.91 -35.83
N SER A 216 31.29 39.74 -36.34
CA SER A 216 30.80 39.32 -37.60
C SER A 216 31.11 37.86 -37.84
N ASP A 217 30.14 37.20 -38.35
CA ASP A 217 30.09 36.54 -39.69
C ASP A 217 30.86 35.26 -39.92
N SER A 218 30.05 34.40 -40.39
CA SER A 218 30.02 33.58 -41.62
C SER A 218 30.68 32.22 -41.48
N ASP A 219 30.23 31.13 -41.98
CA ASP A 219 29.48 30.84 -43.22
C ASP A 219 28.90 29.43 -43.19
N ALA A 220 27.66 29.29 -43.66
CA ALA A 220 27.20 28.09 -44.32
C ALA A 220 27.78 28.06 -45.78
N PRO A 221 27.64 27.10 -46.65
CA PRO A 221 26.37 26.53 -47.06
C PRO A 221 26.34 25.14 -47.78
N ILE A 222 25.14 24.83 -48.26
CA ILE A 222 24.74 24.23 -49.59
C ILE A 222 24.55 22.72 -49.62
N SER A 223 23.42 22.25 -49.75
CA SER A 223 22.28 22.22 -50.69
C SER A 223 22.23 21.07 -51.66
N LYS A 224 21.02 20.65 -51.93
CA LYS A 224 20.23 20.26 -53.10
C LYS A 224 20.10 18.78 -53.37
N LYS A 225 19.00 18.20 -53.81
CA LYS A 225 17.73 18.55 -54.47
C LYS A 225 16.97 17.23 -54.64
N ALA A 226 15.76 17.06 -54.33
CA ALA A 226 14.51 17.24 -55.10
C ALA A 226 14.31 16.30 -56.31
N LYS A 227 13.16 15.63 -56.35
CA LYS A 227 12.14 15.42 -57.42
C LYS A 227 11.47 14.07 -57.23
N ALA A 228 10.23 13.84 -57.45
CA ALA A 228 9.00 14.49 -57.83
C ALA A 228 7.94 13.37 -58.04
N LYS A 229 6.70 13.76 -57.88
CA LYS A 229 5.45 12.98 -58.04
C LYS A 229 5.26 12.42 -59.48
N PRO A 230 4.23 11.55 -59.75
CA PRO A 230 2.86 11.99 -59.87
C PRO A 230 1.76 11.01 -59.36
N THR A 231 0.72 11.54 -58.82
CA THR A 231 -0.69 11.74 -59.15
C THR A 231 -1.49 10.57 -59.70
N SER A 232 -2.63 10.27 -59.01
CA SER A 232 -4.00 10.33 -59.57
C SER A 232 -5.02 9.94 -58.47
N SER A 233 -5.81 10.84 -58.01
CA SER A 233 -7.20 11.22 -58.27
C SER A 233 -8.26 10.29 -57.68
N ALA A 234 -8.92 10.83 -56.63
CA ALA A 234 -10.34 11.09 -56.47
C ALA A 234 -11.30 9.95 -56.06
N LYS A 235 -11.90 10.06 -54.88
CA LYS A 235 -13.33 10.40 -54.74
C LYS A 235 -13.69 10.74 -53.28
N LYS A 236 -14.37 11.87 -53.13
CA LYS A 236 -15.00 12.42 -51.96
C LYS A 236 -16.09 11.51 -51.39
N ALA A 237 -16.16 11.36 -50.08
CA ALA A 237 -17.41 11.32 -49.34
C ALA A 237 -17.22 12.07 -48.03
N VAL A 238 -18.01 13.09 -47.87
CA VAL A 238 -18.11 14.01 -46.75
C VAL A 238 -18.73 13.26 -45.59
N LYS A 239 -18.03 13.18 -44.45
CA LYS A 239 -18.67 12.89 -43.17
C LYS A 239 -18.18 13.94 -42.18
N ALA A 240 -19.12 14.77 -41.75
CA ALA A 240 -18.93 15.82 -40.78
C ALA A 240 -18.49 15.20 -39.47
N GLU A 241 -17.26 15.37 -39.10
CA GLU A 241 -16.80 15.20 -37.71
C GLU A 241 -17.01 16.51 -36.96
N SER A 242 -17.92 16.49 -36.06
CA SER A 242 -17.95 17.48 -35.00
C SER A 242 -16.66 17.33 -34.17
N LYS A 243 -15.65 18.07 -34.51
CA LYS A 243 -14.54 18.33 -33.58
C LYS A 243 -15.10 19.13 -32.41
N LYS A 244 -15.35 18.46 -31.28
CA LYS A 244 -15.30 19.13 -30.01
C LYS A 244 -13.86 19.58 -29.84
N ALA A 245 -13.64 20.85 -30.02
CA ALA A 245 -12.45 21.52 -29.57
C ALA A 245 -12.35 21.26 -28.03
N SER A 246 -11.38 20.49 -27.63
CA SER A 246 -10.90 20.56 -26.28
C SER A 246 -10.17 21.89 -26.21
N GLU A 247 -10.81 22.87 -25.64
CA GLU A 247 -10.13 24.01 -25.08
C GLU A 247 -9.22 23.45 -23.97
N SER A 248 -8.00 23.14 -24.30
CA SER A 248 -6.90 23.13 -23.38
C SER A 248 -6.46 24.59 -23.30
N GLU A 249 -7.18 25.37 -22.49
CA GLU A 249 -6.54 26.48 -21.83
C GLU A 249 -5.38 25.87 -21.06
N ASP A 250 -4.16 26.18 -21.46
CA ASP A 250 -2.96 25.97 -20.66
C ASP A 250 -3.13 26.86 -19.43
N GLU A 251 -3.90 26.35 -18.41
CA GLU A 251 -3.86 26.87 -17.07
C GLU A 251 -2.40 26.74 -16.64
N GLU A 252 -1.68 27.84 -16.56
CA GLU A 252 -0.33 27.88 -15.99
C GLU A 252 -0.37 27.11 -14.68
N GLU A 253 0.36 26.03 -14.65
CA GLU A 253 0.32 25.09 -13.56
C GLU A 253 0.77 25.78 -12.27
N TYR A 254 -0.17 26.00 -11.34
CA TYR A 254 0.10 26.70 -10.09
C TYR A 254 1.11 25.94 -9.22
N ALA A 255 2.36 26.42 -9.28
CA ALA A 255 3.47 25.89 -8.50
C ALA A 255 3.43 26.44 -7.06
N TRP A 256 2.46 25.99 -6.27
CA TRP A 256 2.24 26.43 -4.87
C TRP A 256 3.46 26.16 -3.96
N TRP A 257 4.33 25.21 -4.31
CA TRP A 257 5.56 24.89 -3.55
C TRP A 257 6.63 26.00 -3.67
N ASN A 258 6.54 26.86 -4.69
CA ASN A 258 7.40 28.05 -4.87
C ASN A 258 6.74 29.32 -4.31
N ALA A 259 5.47 29.26 -3.94
CA ALA A 259 4.76 30.43 -3.45
C ALA A 259 5.25 30.83 -2.03
N PRO A 260 5.32 32.14 -1.71
CA PRO A 260 5.69 32.59 -0.38
C PRO A 260 4.69 32.03 0.65
N LYS A 261 5.21 31.64 1.83
CA LYS A 261 4.37 31.11 2.92
C LYS A 261 3.30 32.15 3.28
N LYS A 262 2.04 31.76 3.30
CA LYS A 262 0.95 32.62 3.79
C LYS A 262 1.22 32.94 5.26
N GLU A 263 1.14 34.21 5.64
CA GLU A 263 1.35 34.65 7.03
C GLU A 263 0.28 34.07 7.98
N ASN A 264 -0.93 33.86 7.49
CA ASN A 264 -2.02 33.26 8.25
C ASN A 264 -2.37 31.85 7.72
N ASP A 265 -1.77 30.84 8.34
CA ASP A 265 -1.96 29.44 7.97
C ASP A 265 -3.32 28.86 8.48
N ASP A 266 -4.10 29.61 9.29
CA ASP A 266 -5.37 29.19 9.84
C ASP A 266 -6.46 29.16 8.77
N ILE A 267 -6.46 30.06 7.80
CA ILE A 267 -7.45 30.14 6.73
C ILE A 267 -7.01 29.23 5.59
N LYS A 268 -7.81 28.17 5.34
CA LYS A 268 -7.48 27.16 4.31
C LYS A 268 -8.03 27.57 2.95
N TRP A 269 -9.13 28.29 2.90
CA TRP A 269 -9.78 28.76 1.68
C TRP A 269 -10.55 30.07 1.90
N THR A 270 -10.71 30.84 0.86
CA THR A 270 -11.53 32.05 0.82
C THR A 270 -12.86 31.80 0.12
N THR A 271 -12.83 31.05 -0.97
CA THR A 271 -14.02 30.63 -1.69
C THR A 271 -14.06 29.11 -1.85
N LEU A 272 -15.23 28.52 -1.67
CA LEU A 272 -15.44 27.07 -1.80
C LEU A 272 -16.80 26.78 -2.42
N GLU A 273 -16.81 26.05 -3.54
CA GLU A 273 -18.02 25.63 -4.24
C GLU A 273 -17.95 24.14 -4.60
N HIS A 274 -19.02 23.41 -4.31
CA HIS A 274 -19.13 21.99 -4.65
C HIS A 274 -20.59 21.54 -4.66
N ASN A 275 -20.86 20.38 -5.27
CA ASN A 275 -22.20 19.83 -5.42
C ASN A 275 -22.61 18.83 -4.32
N GLY A 276 -21.93 18.84 -3.16
CA GLY A 276 -22.26 17.95 -2.04
C GLY A 276 -21.76 16.53 -2.24
N VAL A 277 -22.60 15.55 -1.95
CA VAL A 277 -22.27 14.11 -1.89
C VAL A 277 -23.23 13.30 -2.75
N LEU A 278 -22.75 12.15 -3.21
CA LEU A 278 -23.54 11.17 -3.95
C LEU A 278 -23.99 10.05 -3.01
N PHE A 279 -25.30 9.88 -2.85
CA PHE A 279 -25.88 8.80 -2.06
C PHE A 279 -25.89 7.46 -2.81
N PRO A 280 -25.85 6.34 -2.11
CA PRO A 280 -26.12 5.03 -2.71
C PRO A 280 -27.57 4.96 -3.18
N PRO A 281 -27.89 4.16 -4.22
CA PRO A 281 -29.25 3.97 -4.69
C PRO A 281 -30.14 3.40 -3.56
N ASP A 282 -31.44 3.65 -3.67
CA ASP A 282 -32.40 3.09 -2.75
C ASP A 282 -32.48 1.58 -2.85
N TYR A 283 -33.02 0.95 -1.80
CA TYR A 283 -33.18 -0.49 -1.79
C TYR A 283 -34.30 -0.91 -2.76
N GLU A 284 -34.01 -1.91 -3.60
CA GLU A 284 -34.97 -2.55 -4.47
C GLU A 284 -35.47 -3.84 -3.82
N PRO A 285 -36.76 -3.94 -3.43
CA PRO A 285 -37.29 -5.13 -2.79
C PRO A 285 -37.11 -6.39 -3.63
N LEU A 286 -36.99 -7.53 -2.97
CA LEU A 286 -36.89 -8.83 -3.59
C LEU A 286 -38.21 -9.24 -4.27
N PRO A 287 -38.19 -10.11 -5.30
CA PRO A 287 -39.41 -10.66 -5.88
C PRO A 287 -40.28 -11.37 -4.83
N LYS A 288 -41.59 -11.24 -4.90
CA LYS A 288 -42.56 -11.75 -3.90
C LYS A 288 -42.42 -13.25 -3.57
N HIS A 289 -41.86 -14.05 -4.48
CA HIS A 289 -41.62 -15.50 -4.27
C HIS A 289 -40.32 -15.78 -3.51
N VAL A 290 -39.40 -14.83 -3.38
CA VAL A 290 -38.14 -14.98 -2.67
C VAL A 290 -38.33 -14.53 -1.22
N LYS A 291 -38.49 -15.48 -0.32
CA LYS A 291 -38.81 -15.22 1.08
C LYS A 291 -37.83 -15.93 2.01
N MET A 292 -37.54 -15.29 3.14
CA MET A 292 -36.88 -15.94 4.27
C MET A 292 -37.82 -17.00 4.88
N LEU A 293 -37.27 -18.09 5.36
CA LEU A 293 -38.02 -19.05 6.18
C LEU A 293 -37.69 -18.78 7.65
N TYR A 294 -38.71 -18.76 8.49
CA TYR A 294 -38.56 -18.71 9.94
C TYR A 294 -39.26 -19.92 10.54
N ASP A 295 -38.54 -20.77 11.27
CA ASP A 295 -39.04 -22.05 11.78
C ASP A 295 -39.68 -22.93 10.67
N GLY A 296 -39.03 -22.94 9.49
CA GLY A 296 -39.50 -23.67 8.30
C GLY A 296 -40.64 -23.01 7.52
N GLN A 297 -41.28 -21.96 8.05
CA GLN A 297 -42.39 -21.27 7.40
C GLN A 297 -41.97 -20.01 6.66
N PRO A 298 -42.49 -19.73 5.45
CA PRO A 298 -42.17 -18.55 4.69
C PRO A 298 -42.77 -17.31 5.34
N VAL A 299 -41.87 -16.32 5.61
CA VAL A 299 -42.27 -15.03 6.19
C VAL A 299 -42.02 -13.88 5.21
N THR A 300 -42.84 -12.85 5.31
CA THR A 300 -42.71 -11.62 4.55
C THR A 300 -42.07 -10.58 5.43
N LEU A 301 -40.92 -10.05 5.00
CA LEU A 301 -40.16 -9.01 5.68
C LEU A 301 -40.62 -7.63 5.19
N ALA A 302 -40.63 -6.64 6.08
CA ALA A 302 -40.71 -5.24 5.65
C ALA A 302 -39.43 -4.88 4.84
N PRO A 303 -39.49 -3.92 3.90
CA PRO A 303 -38.33 -3.58 3.04
C PRO A 303 -37.06 -3.30 3.82
N GLU A 304 -37.14 -2.61 4.97
CA GLU A 304 -35.98 -2.30 5.81
C GLU A 304 -35.40 -3.56 6.47
N VAL A 305 -36.22 -4.51 6.85
CA VAL A 305 -35.79 -5.82 7.39
C VAL A 305 -35.20 -6.69 6.28
N GLU A 306 -35.84 -6.65 5.11
CA GLU A 306 -35.40 -7.39 3.94
C GLU A 306 -34.02 -6.92 3.48
N GLU A 307 -33.79 -5.60 3.43
CA GLU A 307 -32.50 -5.03 3.14
C GLU A 307 -31.45 -5.60 4.11
N VAL A 308 -31.69 -5.61 5.41
CA VAL A 308 -30.77 -6.18 6.42
C VAL A 308 -30.57 -7.67 6.25
N ALA A 309 -31.59 -8.45 5.88
CA ALA A 309 -31.47 -9.87 5.59
C ALA A 309 -30.54 -10.12 4.38
N THR A 310 -30.61 -9.30 3.33
CA THR A 310 -29.70 -9.42 2.18
C THR A 310 -28.25 -9.20 2.58
N PHE A 311 -28.03 -8.60 3.64
CA PHE A 311 -26.74 -8.31 4.25
C PHE A 311 -26.08 -9.57 4.77
N TRP A 312 -26.78 -10.32 5.52
CA TRP A 312 -26.33 -11.65 5.94
C TRP A 312 -26.06 -12.56 4.75
N VAL A 313 -26.96 -12.50 3.77
CA VAL A 313 -26.83 -13.27 2.53
C VAL A 313 -25.51 -12.98 1.79
N ALA A 314 -25.08 -11.72 1.77
CA ALA A 314 -23.81 -11.38 1.14
C ALA A 314 -22.59 -11.99 1.87
N MET A 315 -22.70 -12.30 3.17
CA MET A 315 -21.65 -12.99 3.94
C MET A 315 -21.65 -14.51 3.71
N MET A 316 -22.73 -15.11 3.18
CA MET A 316 -22.78 -16.54 2.87
C MET A 316 -21.90 -16.94 1.66
N THR A 317 -21.29 -15.98 0.96
CA THR A 317 -20.38 -16.30 -0.15
C THR A 317 -19.09 -16.98 0.34
N PRO A 318 -18.49 -17.90 -0.46
CA PRO A 318 -17.25 -18.58 -0.07
C PRO A 318 -16.09 -17.64 0.34
N ALA A 319 -16.08 -16.43 -0.21
CA ALA A 319 -15.06 -15.43 0.12
C ALA A 319 -15.27 -14.78 1.50
N SER A 320 -16.49 -14.79 2.03
CA SER A 320 -16.87 -14.06 3.25
C SER A 320 -17.45 -14.96 4.35
N SER A 321 -17.65 -16.25 4.08
CA SER A 321 -18.30 -17.21 5.00
C SER A 321 -17.58 -17.37 6.34
N HIS A 322 -16.27 -17.16 6.34
CA HIS A 322 -15.47 -17.20 7.58
C HIS A 322 -15.93 -16.18 8.65
N HIS A 323 -16.60 -15.07 8.23
CA HIS A 323 -17.18 -14.14 9.20
C HIS A 323 -18.37 -14.76 9.95
N LEU A 324 -19.11 -15.68 9.30
CA LEU A 324 -20.28 -16.34 9.90
C LEU A 324 -19.90 -17.37 10.96
N GLU A 325 -18.64 -17.80 11.00
CA GLU A 325 -18.09 -18.68 12.01
C GLU A 325 -17.83 -17.95 13.33
N ASN A 326 -17.65 -16.62 13.27
CA ASN A 326 -17.36 -15.81 14.44
C ASN A 326 -18.62 -15.61 15.31
N PRO A 327 -18.63 -16.08 16.58
CA PRO A 327 -19.81 -16.00 17.45
C PRO A 327 -20.18 -14.54 17.77
N VAL A 328 -19.20 -13.63 17.88
CA VAL A 328 -19.45 -12.20 18.12
C VAL A 328 -20.17 -11.58 16.92
N PHE A 329 -19.76 -11.96 15.70
CA PHE A 329 -20.41 -11.49 14.47
C PHE A 329 -21.87 -11.94 14.42
N ARG A 330 -22.13 -13.23 14.70
CA ARG A 330 -23.49 -13.79 14.71
C ARG A 330 -24.37 -13.12 15.75
N LYS A 331 -23.87 -12.98 16.97
CA LYS A 331 -24.55 -12.31 18.08
C LYS A 331 -24.94 -10.89 17.72
N ASN A 332 -23.97 -10.08 17.32
CA ASN A 332 -24.17 -8.66 16.99
C ASN A 332 -25.15 -8.47 15.82
N PHE A 333 -25.02 -9.30 14.79
CA PHE A 333 -25.98 -9.28 13.67
C PHE A 333 -27.39 -9.59 14.14
N PHE A 334 -27.58 -10.64 14.93
CA PHE A 334 -28.90 -11.07 15.34
C PHE A 334 -29.57 -10.04 16.28
N GLU A 335 -28.84 -9.42 17.17
CA GLU A 335 -29.35 -8.33 18.02
C GLU A 335 -29.95 -7.22 17.16
N ASP A 336 -29.17 -6.71 16.20
CA ASP A 336 -29.63 -5.62 15.32
C ASP A 336 -30.77 -6.09 14.39
N PHE A 337 -30.65 -7.29 13.79
CA PHE A 337 -31.70 -7.84 12.92
C PHE A 337 -33.03 -8.01 13.66
N LYS A 338 -32.98 -8.47 14.90
CA LYS A 338 -34.17 -8.59 15.75
C LYS A 338 -34.79 -7.23 16.04
N GLU A 339 -33.97 -6.22 16.36
CA GLU A 339 -34.45 -4.83 16.56
C GLU A 339 -35.22 -4.32 15.33
N TYR A 340 -34.70 -4.62 14.11
CA TYR A 340 -35.38 -4.27 12.85
C TYR A 340 -36.69 -5.06 12.67
N CYS A 341 -36.69 -6.37 12.97
CA CYS A 341 -37.91 -7.18 12.92
C CYS A 341 -39.00 -6.67 13.87
N ASP A 342 -38.61 -6.29 15.08
CA ASP A 342 -39.56 -5.79 16.09
C ASP A 342 -40.10 -4.42 15.70
N LYS A 343 -39.29 -3.53 15.14
CA LYS A 343 -39.62 -2.16 14.75
C LYS A 343 -40.47 -2.12 13.48
N TYR A 344 -40.09 -2.78 12.41
CA TYR A 344 -40.72 -2.66 11.09
C TYR A 344 -41.70 -3.80 10.80
N GLY A 345 -41.51 -4.95 11.46
CA GLY A 345 -42.44 -6.06 11.42
C GLY A 345 -42.06 -7.17 10.42
N VAL A 346 -42.40 -8.38 10.81
CA VAL A 346 -42.35 -9.60 10.01
C VAL A 346 -43.71 -10.24 10.02
N LYS A 347 -44.22 -10.71 8.88
CA LYS A 347 -45.55 -11.29 8.74
C LYS A 347 -45.47 -12.71 8.19
N ASP A 348 -46.34 -13.59 8.69
CA ASP A 348 -46.53 -14.93 8.10
C ASP A 348 -47.34 -14.88 6.77
N ALA A 349 -47.64 -16.04 6.24
CA ALA A 349 -48.44 -16.18 5.02
C ALA A 349 -49.87 -15.64 5.17
N GLN A 350 -50.38 -15.59 6.38
CA GLN A 350 -51.72 -15.13 6.75
C GLN A 350 -51.73 -13.64 7.12
N GLY A 351 -50.58 -12.95 7.09
CA GLY A 351 -50.44 -11.53 7.42
C GLY A 351 -50.33 -11.22 8.93
N LYS A 352 -50.24 -12.26 9.78
CA LYS A 352 -50.07 -12.12 11.23
C LYS A 352 -48.61 -11.79 11.56
N LYS A 353 -48.40 -10.95 12.55
CA LYS A 353 -47.06 -10.57 13.01
C LYS A 353 -46.33 -11.76 13.63
N VAL A 354 -45.09 -12.01 13.18
CA VAL A 354 -44.21 -13.06 13.68
C VAL A 354 -43.06 -12.41 14.48
N ALA A 355 -42.84 -12.91 15.69
CA ALA A 355 -41.72 -12.50 16.52
C ALA A 355 -40.49 -13.38 16.23
N VAL A 356 -39.40 -12.76 15.75
CA VAL A 356 -38.14 -13.45 15.47
C VAL A 356 -37.30 -13.52 16.74
N LYS A 357 -37.12 -14.75 17.27
CA LYS A 357 -36.48 -14.99 18.60
C LYS A 357 -35.08 -15.58 18.54
N SER A 358 -34.72 -16.24 17.43
CA SER A 358 -33.43 -16.95 17.28
C SER A 358 -32.95 -16.86 15.84
N LEU A 359 -31.64 -16.70 15.65
CA LEU A 359 -30.98 -16.70 14.34
C LEU A 359 -31.02 -18.08 13.69
N GLU A 360 -30.91 -19.14 14.49
CA GLU A 360 -30.88 -20.53 14.03
C GLU A 360 -32.19 -20.95 13.35
N LYS A 361 -33.29 -20.27 13.72
CA LYS A 361 -34.62 -20.46 13.08
C LYS A 361 -34.79 -19.67 11.78
N CYS A 362 -33.84 -18.76 11.48
CA CYS A 362 -33.84 -17.97 10.26
C CYS A 362 -33.11 -18.74 9.15
N ASN A 363 -33.77 -19.08 8.07
CA ASN A 363 -33.13 -19.64 6.89
C ASN A 363 -33.20 -18.64 5.74
N PHE A 364 -32.00 -18.25 5.25
CA PHE A 364 -31.81 -17.26 4.18
C PHE A 364 -31.48 -17.90 2.83
N ASP A 365 -31.48 -19.22 2.69
CA ASP A 365 -31.00 -19.95 1.49
C ASP A 365 -31.76 -19.57 0.22
N LYS A 366 -33.05 -19.33 0.28
CA LYS A 366 -33.83 -18.88 -0.88
C LYS A 366 -33.41 -17.46 -1.34
N ILE A 367 -33.09 -16.58 -0.41
CA ILE A 367 -32.58 -15.24 -0.72
C ILE A 367 -31.17 -15.38 -1.29
N TYR A 368 -30.33 -16.28 -0.72
CA TYR A 368 -28.97 -16.53 -1.20
C TYR A 368 -28.97 -17.12 -2.62
N ALA A 369 -29.84 -18.07 -2.90
CA ALA A 369 -29.96 -18.66 -4.25
C ALA A 369 -30.29 -17.59 -5.29
N TYR A 370 -31.30 -16.77 -5.04
CA TYR A 370 -31.68 -15.66 -5.92
C TYR A 370 -30.55 -14.65 -6.07
N TRP A 371 -29.93 -14.27 -4.97
CA TRP A 371 -28.84 -13.30 -4.98
C TRP A 371 -27.61 -13.81 -5.74
N SER A 372 -27.23 -15.08 -5.52
CA SER A 372 -26.11 -15.71 -6.21
C SER A 372 -26.35 -15.85 -7.71
N GLU A 373 -27.58 -16.22 -8.11
CA GLU A 373 -27.98 -16.25 -9.51
C GLU A 373 -27.90 -14.86 -10.17
N LYS A 374 -28.44 -13.83 -9.52
CA LYS A 374 -28.35 -12.43 -10.00
C LYS A 374 -26.90 -11.97 -10.14
N VAL A 375 -26.02 -12.32 -9.21
CA VAL A 375 -24.59 -12.04 -9.28
C VAL A 375 -23.92 -12.78 -10.43
N GLU A 376 -24.29 -14.05 -10.67
CA GLU A 376 -23.72 -14.85 -11.74
C GLU A 376 -24.22 -14.41 -13.11
N GLN A 377 -25.49 -14.08 -13.25
CA GLN A 377 -26.04 -13.44 -14.44
C GLN A 377 -25.34 -12.12 -14.77
N ASN A 378 -25.05 -11.30 -13.77
CA ASN A 378 -24.29 -10.05 -13.98
C ASN A 378 -22.81 -10.30 -14.34
N LYS A 379 -22.22 -11.43 -13.90
CA LYS A 379 -20.86 -11.83 -14.32
C LYS A 379 -20.83 -12.44 -15.71
N SER A 380 -21.86 -13.24 -16.05
CA SER A 380 -21.95 -13.96 -17.33
C SER A 380 -22.45 -13.08 -18.48
N LYS A 381 -23.06 -11.92 -18.18
CA LYS A 381 -23.38 -10.96 -19.23
C LYS A 381 -22.09 -10.58 -19.97
N ASN A 382 -21.87 -11.25 -21.10
CA ASN A 382 -20.86 -10.84 -22.07
C ASN A 382 -21.28 -9.51 -22.70
N MET A 383 -21.21 -8.46 -21.89
CA MET A 383 -21.46 -7.09 -22.38
C MET A 383 -20.50 -6.81 -23.51
N THR A 384 -21.03 -6.38 -24.62
CA THR A 384 -20.21 -5.87 -25.72
C THR A 384 -19.36 -4.69 -25.26
N LYS A 385 -18.33 -4.38 -26.00
CA LYS A 385 -17.48 -3.20 -25.69
C LYS A 385 -18.33 -1.93 -25.62
N GLU A 386 -19.28 -1.78 -26.52
CA GLU A 386 -20.19 -0.64 -26.63
C GLU A 386 -21.12 -0.52 -25.41
N GLU A 387 -21.71 -1.63 -24.96
CA GLU A 387 -22.54 -1.66 -23.74
C GLU A 387 -21.74 -1.29 -22.48
N ARG A 388 -20.48 -1.75 -22.39
CA ARG A 388 -19.59 -1.37 -21.27
C ARG A 388 -19.23 0.10 -21.29
N GLU A 389 -18.95 0.64 -22.49
CA GLU A 389 -18.67 2.05 -22.67
C GLU A 389 -19.90 2.90 -22.37
N ALA A 390 -21.10 2.47 -22.78
CA ALA A 390 -22.36 3.12 -22.46
C ALA A 390 -22.68 3.08 -20.96
N ALA A 391 -22.51 1.93 -20.31
CA ALA A 391 -22.69 1.80 -18.86
C ALA A 391 -21.69 2.66 -18.09
N LYS A 392 -20.44 2.70 -18.55
CA LYS A 392 -19.42 3.57 -17.96
C LYS A 392 -19.77 5.04 -18.15
N ALA A 393 -20.18 5.44 -19.35
CA ALA A 393 -20.56 6.82 -19.65
C ALA A 393 -21.75 7.29 -18.78
N LYS A 394 -22.75 6.42 -18.55
CA LYS A 394 -23.87 6.71 -17.65
C LYS A 394 -23.40 6.92 -16.21
N LYS A 395 -22.51 6.05 -15.74
CA LYS A 395 -21.93 6.19 -14.41
C LYS A 395 -21.10 7.46 -14.28
N ASP A 396 -20.22 7.72 -15.25
CA ASP A 396 -19.36 8.89 -15.27
C ASP A 396 -20.21 10.20 -15.34
N ALA A 397 -21.31 10.20 -16.08
CA ALA A 397 -22.23 11.33 -16.13
C ALA A 397 -22.94 11.59 -14.78
N LEU A 398 -23.37 10.52 -14.09
CA LEU A 398 -23.96 10.63 -12.75
C LEU A 398 -22.98 11.17 -11.70
N GLU A 399 -21.73 10.77 -11.80
CA GLU A 399 -20.67 11.12 -10.84
C GLU A 399 -20.01 12.46 -11.15
N ALA A 400 -20.02 12.90 -12.40
CA ALA A 400 -19.32 14.09 -12.87
C ALA A 400 -19.53 15.34 -12.01
N PRO A 401 -20.77 15.67 -11.52
CA PRO A 401 -21.00 16.86 -10.69
C PRO A 401 -20.24 16.81 -9.36
N PHE A 402 -19.99 15.62 -8.80
CA PHE A 402 -19.41 15.42 -7.46
C PHE A 402 -17.90 15.19 -7.49
N THR A 403 -17.32 14.97 -8.67
CA THR A 403 -15.90 14.59 -8.81
C THR A 403 -14.93 15.74 -8.55
N HIS A 404 -15.40 16.99 -8.67
CA HIS A 404 -14.58 18.18 -8.50
C HIS A 404 -15.32 19.27 -7.69
N CYS A 405 -14.54 20.13 -7.08
CA CYS A 405 -14.99 21.37 -6.43
C CYS A 405 -14.14 22.54 -6.95
N LEU A 406 -14.61 23.76 -6.73
CA LEU A 406 -13.82 24.97 -6.91
C LEU A 406 -13.32 25.43 -5.53
N TRP A 407 -12.02 25.45 -5.37
CA TRP A 407 -11.30 25.85 -4.17
C TRP A 407 -10.45 27.08 -4.48
N ASP A 408 -10.80 28.21 -3.94
CA ASP A 408 -10.23 29.50 -4.32
C ASP A 408 -10.22 29.72 -5.85
N GLY A 409 -11.35 29.44 -6.49
CA GLY A 409 -11.55 29.54 -7.94
C GLY A 409 -10.90 28.43 -8.78
N ARG A 410 -10.08 27.57 -8.17
CA ARG A 410 -9.37 26.49 -8.87
C ARG A 410 -10.10 25.16 -8.76
N LYS A 411 -10.14 24.44 -9.87
CA LYS A 411 -10.75 23.11 -9.93
C LYS A 411 -9.91 22.07 -9.20
N GLN A 412 -10.41 21.54 -8.11
CA GLN A 412 -9.76 20.51 -7.29
C GLN A 412 -10.59 19.22 -7.31
N LYS A 413 -9.93 18.09 -7.35
CA LYS A 413 -10.60 16.79 -7.33
C LYS A 413 -11.07 16.44 -5.93
N VAL A 414 -12.29 15.92 -5.82
CA VAL A 414 -12.85 15.38 -4.57
C VAL A 414 -12.49 13.90 -4.44
N GLY A 415 -12.02 13.49 -3.27
CA GLY A 415 -11.54 12.12 -3.04
C GLY A 415 -12.66 11.11 -2.85
N ASN A 416 -13.52 11.34 -1.89
CA ASN A 416 -14.49 10.37 -1.40
C ASN A 416 -15.94 10.96 -1.34
N PHE A 417 -16.41 11.48 -2.46
CA PHE A 417 -17.73 12.12 -2.58
C PHE A 417 -18.92 11.15 -2.45
N ARG A 418 -18.70 9.85 -2.51
CA ARG A 418 -19.77 8.85 -2.33
C ARG A 418 -19.99 8.58 -0.86
N VAL A 419 -21.25 8.71 -0.43
CA VAL A 419 -21.67 8.23 0.90
C VAL A 419 -21.55 6.71 0.92
N GLU A 420 -21.00 6.17 2.00
CA GLU A 420 -20.85 4.73 2.17
C GLU A 420 -22.22 4.04 2.14
N PRO A 421 -22.38 3.00 1.32
CA PRO A 421 -23.62 2.23 1.28
C PRO A 421 -23.81 1.47 2.60
N PRO A 422 -25.06 1.19 2.94
CA PRO A 422 -25.40 0.38 4.08
C PRO A 422 -24.83 -1.05 4.01
N SER A 423 -24.36 -1.68 5.11
CA SER A 423 -23.68 -3.00 5.14
C SER A 423 -23.47 -3.58 6.54
N LEU A 424 -22.96 -4.80 6.71
CA LEU A 424 -22.50 -5.28 8.02
C LEU A 424 -21.08 -4.77 8.30
N PHE A 425 -20.85 -4.36 9.52
CA PHE A 425 -19.53 -3.95 9.96
C PHE A 425 -18.65 -5.19 10.18
N ARG A 426 -17.53 -5.24 9.52
CA ARG A 426 -16.63 -6.39 9.55
C ARG A 426 -15.39 -6.14 10.36
N GLY A 427 -15.18 -5.11 11.01
CA GLY A 427 -14.02 -4.85 11.88
C GLY A 427 -12.68 -5.46 11.43
N ARG A 428 -11.58 -5.00 11.98
CA ARG A 428 -10.27 -5.66 11.83
C ARG A 428 -9.93 -6.36 13.14
N GLY A 429 -9.31 -7.53 13.06
CA GLY A 429 -9.01 -8.35 14.23
C GLY A 429 -10.25 -8.71 15.03
N GLU A 430 -10.11 -8.82 16.34
CA GLU A 430 -11.20 -9.15 17.28
C GLU A 430 -12.01 -7.91 17.67
N HIS A 431 -12.56 -7.21 16.68
CA HIS A 431 -13.34 -6.01 16.97
C HIS A 431 -14.69 -6.37 17.63
N PRO A 432 -15.04 -5.82 18.83
CA PRO A 432 -16.22 -6.23 19.60
C PRO A 432 -17.55 -5.96 18.88
N LYS A 433 -17.58 -5.01 17.95
CA LYS A 433 -18.78 -4.65 17.16
C LYS A 433 -18.84 -5.31 15.78
N THR A 434 -17.98 -6.28 15.49
CA THR A 434 -18.05 -7.02 14.23
C THR A 434 -19.44 -7.66 14.09
N GLY A 435 -20.05 -7.59 12.90
CA GLY A 435 -21.42 -8.07 12.65
C GLY A 435 -22.51 -7.04 12.90
N LYS A 436 -22.24 -5.93 13.59
CA LYS A 436 -23.21 -4.84 13.75
C LYS A 436 -23.64 -4.27 12.41
N VAL A 437 -24.89 -3.89 12.33
CA VAL A 437 -25.55 -3.41 11.15
C VAL A 437 -25.22 -1.93 10.93
N LYS A 438 -24.48 -1.50 9.93
CA LYS A 438 -24.13 -0.15 9.49
C LYS A 438 -25.33 0.54 8.78
N GLN A 439 -25.93 1.59 9.23
CA GLN A 439 -27.14 2.21 8.67
C GLN A 439 -26.90 2.94 7.36
N ARG A 440 -27.97 3.06 6.58
CA ARG A 440 -28.03 4.00 5.47
C ARG A 440 -27.96 5.42 6.02
N VAL A 441 -26.95 6.18 5.58
CA VAL A 441 -26.79 7.58 5.96
C VAL A 441 -27.83 8.42 5.25
N GLN A 442 -28.63 9.17 6.04
CA GLN A 442 -29.65 10.07 5.54
C GLN A 442 -29.12 11.50 5.37
N PRO A 443 -29.67 12.30 4.45
CA PRO A 443 -29.26 13.69 4.28
C PRO A 443 -29.33 14.52 5.57
N GLU A 444 -30.28 14.24 6.46
CA GLU A 444 -30.43 14.86 7.77
C GLU A 444 -29.30 14.58 8.76
N GLN A 445 -28.39 13.71 8.42
CA GLN A 445 -27.20 13.41 9.22
C GLN A 445 -25.96 14.16 8.70
N ILE A 446 -26.03 14.75 7.49
CA ILE A 446 -24.90 15.35 6.81
C ILE A 446 -24.84 16.85 7.02
N THR A 447 -23.69 17.33 7.46
CA THR A 447 -23.34 18.76 7.51
C THR A 447 -22.50 19.10 6.29
N ILE A 448 -22.87 20.18 5.59
CA ILE A 448 -22.17 20.70 4.42
C ILE A 448 -21.30 21.89 4.82
N ASN A 449 -20.05 21.95 4.36
CA ASN A 449 -19.19 23.11 4.52
C ASN A 449 -18.93 23.74 3.14
N ILE A 450 -19.34 25.00 2.95
CA ILE A 450 -19.33 25.67 1.65
C ILE A 450 -19.12 27.17 1.81
N GLY A 451 -18.66 27.88 0.78
CA GLY A 451 -18.48 29.34 0.79
C GLY A 451 -19.78 30.10 1.00
N LYS A 452 -19.75 31.25 1.69
CA LYS A 452 -20.95 32.06 1.98
C LYS A 452 -21.70 32.55 0.73
N GLY A 453 -20.96 32.82 -0.37
CA GLY A 453 -21.55 33.27 -1.64
C GLY A 453 -21.88 32.14 -2.60
N ALA A 454 -21.56 30.89 -2.27
CA ALA A 454 -21.75 29.76 -3.15
C ALA A 454 -23.18 29.18 -3.06
N LYS A 455 -23.66 28.63 -4.17
CA LYS A 455 -24.98 27.95 -4.17
C LYS A 455 -24.87 26.67 -3.33
N VAL A 456 -25.68 26.59 -2.28
CA VAL A 456 -25.77 25.38 -1.45
C VAL A 456 -26.29 24.21 -2.30
N PRO A 457 -25.63 23.03 -2.30
CA PRO A 457 -26.12 21.88 -3.03
C PRO A 457 -27.48 21.42 -2.51
N GLU A 458 -28.38 21.10 -3.44
CA GLU A 458 -29.72 20.64 -3.10
C GLU A 458 -29.68 19.22 -2.55
N PRO A 459 -30.32 18.92 -1.41
CA PRO A 459 -30.47 17.56 -0.93
C PRO A 459 -31.41 16.75 -1.84
N PRO A 460 -31.43 15.40 -1.75
CA PRO A 460 -32.44 14.59 -2.41
C PRO A 460 -33.88 15.10 -2.10
N LYS A 461 -34.81 14.91 -3.04
CA LYS A 461 -36.19 15.39 -2.91
C LYS A 461 -36.83 14.89 -1.61
N GLY A 462 -37.47 15.79 -0.87
CA GLY A 462 -38.12 15.48 0.40
C GLY A 462 -37.21 15.47 1.62
N HIS A 463 -35.94 15.74 1.45
CA HIS A 463 -34.91 15.73 2.50
C HIS A 463 -34.30 17.12 2.72
N LYS A 464 -33.58 17.28 3.82
CA LYS A 464 -32.84 18.49 4.18
C LYS A 464 -31.46 18.12 4.73
N TRP A 465 -30.47 19.00 4.58
CA TRP A 465 -29.19 18.83 5.25
C TRP A 465 -29.30 19.04 6.75
N LYS A 466 -28.51 18.36 7.56
CA LYS A 466 -28.41 18.57 9.00
C LYS A 466 -28.05 20.02 9.32
N ALA A 467 -27.05 20.55 8.63
CA ALA A 467 -26.60 21.92 8.77
C ALA A 467 -25.78 22.34 7.55
N VAL A 468 -25.71 23.64 7.30
CA VAL A 468 -24.76 24.25 6.36
C VAL A 468 -23.82 25.14 7.14
N GLN A 469 -22.52 24.97 6.97
CA GLN A 469 -21.47 25.73 7.65
C GLN A 469 -20.59 26.47 6.64
N HIS A 470 -19.91 27.51 7.13
CA HIS A 470 -18.97 28.32 6.35
C HIS A 470 -17.64 28.43 7.08
N ASP A 471 -17.07 27.25 7.42
CA ASP A 471 -15.86 27.17 8.19
C ASP A 471 -14.62 27.18 7.26
N GLN A 472 -14.00 28.35 7.12
CA GLN A 472 -12.84 28.59 6.27
C GLN A 472 -11.54 27.96 6.82
N LYS A 473 -11.55 27.50 8.05
CA LYS A 473 -10.42 26.79 8.65
C LYS A 473 -10.46 25.29 8.38
N ALA A 474 -11.63 24.77 8.03
CA ALA A 474 -11.85 23.37 7.69
C ALA A 474 -11.45 23.02 6.26
N THR A 475 -10.94 21.79 6.07
CA THR A 475 -10.59 21.27 4.75
C THR A 475 -11.57 20.22 4.23
N TRP A 476 -12.57 19.85 5.00
CA TRP A 476 -13.65 18.95 4.61
C TRP A 476 -14.77 19.69 3.87
N LEU A 477 -15.46 19.00 2.98
CA LEU A 477 -16.59 19.49 2.18
C LEU A 477 -17.94 19.10 2.78
N ALA A 478 -18.03 17.91 3.31
CA ALA A 478 -19.19 17.37 4.00
C ALA A 478 -18.75 16.45 5.13
N MET A 479 -19.57 16.32 6.17
CA MET A 479 -19.30 15.39 7.25
C MET A 479 -20.59 14.79 7.81
N TRP A 480 -20.48 13.56 8.35
CA TRP A 480 -21.52 12.90 9.12
C TRP A 480 -20.91 12.02 10.19
N GLN A 481 -21.71 11.64 11.15
CA GLN A 481 -21.32 10.73 12.20
C GLN A 481 -21.83 9.34 11.87
N GLU A 482 -20.92 8.36 11.77
CA GLU A 482 -21.30 6.98 11.56
C GLU A 482 -21.88 6.38 12.83
N ASN A 483 -22.60 5.29 12.66
CA ASN A 483 -23.36 4.73 13.74
C ASN A 483 -22.69 3.58 14.50
N ILE A 484 -21.58 3.04 14.07
CA ILE A 484 -20.91 1.94 14.78
C ILE A 484 -20.11 2.46 15.98
N ASN A 485 -19.14 3.34 15.73
CA ASN A 485 -18.28 3.91 16.76
C ASN A 485 -18.51 5.40 16.99
N GLN A 486 -19.56 6.00 16.40
CA GLN A 486 -19.83 7.45 16.41
C GLN A 486 -18.67 8.28 15.84
N ASN A 487 -17.87 7.70 14.97
CA ASN A 487 -16.77 8.39 14.32
C ASN A 487 -17.30 9.36 13.26
N TYR A 488 -16.71 10.54 13.18
CA TYR A 488 -16.99 11.47 12.11
C TYR A 488 -16.33 11.00 10.81
N LYS A 489 -17.11 10.91 9.75
CA LYS A 489 -16.66 10.68 8.38
C LYS A 489 -16.67 12.00 7.64
N TYR A 490 -15.63 12.26 6.88
CA TYR A 490 -15.42 13.50 6.16
C TYR A 490 -15.27 13.25 4.67
N VAL A 491 -15.89 14.11 3.86
CA VAL A 491 -15.60 14.21 2.43
C VAL A 491 -14.46 15.19 2.24
N MET A 492 -13.35 14.69 1.74
CA MET A 492 -12.09 15.41 1.59
C MET A 492 -11.69 15.54 0.12
N LEU A 493 -10.80 16.48 -0.16
CA LEU A 493 -10.16 16.59 -1.47
C LEU A 493 -9.34 15.34 -1.83
N GLY A 494 -9.16 15.11 -3.12
CA GLY A 494 -8.34 14.01 -3.66
C GLY A 494 -6.88 14.10 -3.22
N ALA A 495 -6.19 12.97 -3.24
CA ALA A 495 -4.78 12.90 -2.86
C ALA A 495 -3.86 13.72 -3.79
N ASP A 496 -4.32 13.99 -4.99
CA ASP A 496 -3.69 14.77 -6.04
C ASP A 496 -4.02 16.28 -5.97
N SER A 497 -4.82 16.72 -4.99
CA SER A 497 -5.16 18.13 -4.80
C SER A 497 -4.02 18.95 -4.20
N ASP A 498 -4.01 20.25 -4.51
CA ASP A 498 -2.99 21.19 -4.02
C ASP A 498 -2.90 21.19 -2.48
N ILE A 499 -4.04 21.18 -1.79
CA ILE A 499 -4.12 21.20 -0.33
C ILE A 499 -3.49 19.93 0.29
N LYS A 500 -3.77 18.75 -0.29
CA LYS A 500 -3.14 17.50 0.16
C LYS A 500 -1.64 17.50 -0.16
N GLY A 501 -1.25 18.04 -1.33
CA GLY A 501 0.15 18.23 -1.69
C GLY A 501 0.87 19.14 -0.70
N GLN A 502 0.29 20.28 -0.31
CA GLN A 502 0.84 21.19 0.70
C GLN A 502 0.97 20.52 2.08
N SER A 503 -0.03 19.73 2.46
CA SER A 503 0.01 18.97 3.71
C SER A 503 1.13 17.93 3.71
N ASP A 504 1.30 17.18 2.60
CA ASP A 504 2.40 16.22 2.44
C ASP A 504 3.76 16.93 2.44
N PHE A 505 3.88 18.06 1.74
CA PHE A 505 5.11 18.86 1.76
C PHE A 505 5.47 19.30 3.19
N LYS A 506 4.50 19.90 3.92
CA LYS A 506 4.69 20.32 5.32
C LYS A 506 5.11 19.16 6.23
N LYS A 507 4.52 17.97 6.03
CA LYS A 507 4.87 16.75 6.77
C LYS A 507 6.34 16.36 6.57
N PHE A 508 6.82 16.35 5.34
CA PHE A 508 8.21 15.99 5.04
C PHE A 508 9.19 17.09 5.44
N GLU A 509 8.83 18.37 5.31
CA GLU A 509 9.64 19.47 5.82
C GLU A 509 9.77 19.43 7.35
N LYS A 510 8.70 19.11 8.08
CA LYS A 510 8.82 18.86 9.54
C LYS A 510 9.80 17.73 9.85
N ALA A 511 9.81 16.67 9.08
CA ALA A 511 10.76 15.58 9.28
C ALA A 511 12.21 16.02 8.96
N ARG A 512 12.42 16.83 7.92
CA ARG A 512 13.73 17.43 7.62
C ARG A 512 14.19 18.38 8.72
N GLU A 513 13.29 19.19 9.25
CA GLU A 513 13.58 20.10 10.37
C GLU A 513 14.01 19.32 11.63
N LEU A 514 13.38 18.16 11.90
CA LEU A 514 13.76 17.31 13.03
C LEU A 514 15.25 16.88 12.98
N LYS A 515 15.85 16.78 11.80
CA LYS A 515 17.29 16.49 11.64
C LYS A 515 18.16 17.47 12.45
N LYS A 516 17.75 18.73 12.57
CA LYS A 516 18.48 19.76 13.34
C LYS A 516 18.35 19.58 14.85
N HIS A 517 17.33 18.90 15.32
CA HIS A 517 16.99 18.77 16.74
C HIS A 517 17.25 17.37 17.29
N ILE A 518 17.35 16.36 16.44
CA ILE A 518 17.36 14.96 16.84
C ILE A 518 18.50 14.59 17.79
N ASP A 519 19.70 15.15 17.58
CA ASP A 519 20.86 14.85 18.43
C ASP A 519 20.70 15.45 19.83
N ARG A 520 20.09 16.64 19.93
CA ARG A 520 19.72 17.24 21.22
C ARG A 520 18.67 16.39 21.91
N ILE A 521 17.59 16.01 21.23
CA ILE A 521 16.55 15.16 21.77
C ILE A 521 17.13 13.84 22.28
N ARG A 522 18.03 13.22 21.53
CA ARG A 522 18.71 11.97 21.92
C ARG A 522 19.58 12.14 23.16
N LYS A 523 20.30 13.24 23.27
CA LYS A 523 21.09 13.57 24.47
C LYS A 523 20.20 13.75 25.70
N ASP A 524 19.11 14.50 25.55
CA ASP A 524 18.19 14.83 26.62
C ASP A 524 17.48 13.58 27.13
N TYR A 525 16.85 12.76 26.27
CA TYR A 525 16.20 11.54 26.76
C TYR A 525 17.22 10.52 27.32
N THR A 526 18.45 10.47 26.79
CA THR A 526 19.49 9.58 27.36
C THR A 526 19.86 9.99 28.80
N LYS A 527 19.86 11.30 29.08
CA LYS A 527 20.03 11.83 30.42
C LYS A 527 18.82 11.51 31.29
N GLU A 528 17.60 11.77 30.78
CA GLU A 528 16.32 11.54 31.48
C GLU A 528 16.03 10.06 31.77
N LEU A 529 16.62 9.11 31.03
CA LEU A 529 16.56 7.68 31.37
C LEU A 529 17.04 7.37 32.79
N LYS A 530 17.82 8.26 33.39
CA LYS A 530 18.36 8.13 34.77
C LYS A 530 17.67 9.04 35.77
N SER A 531 16.65 9.83 35.32
CA SER A 531 15.93 10.75 36.19
C SER A 531 15.37 10.02 37.44
N GLU A 532 15.35 10.68 38.56
CA GLU A 532 14.71 10.18 39.77
C GLU A 532 13.18 10.26 39.66
N ILE A 533 12.70 11.22 38.89
CA ILE A 533 11.27 11.41 38.60
C ILE A 533 10.78 10.31 37.67
N MET A 534 9.87 9.48 38.13
CA MET A 534 9.37 8.33 37.39
C MET A 534 8.68 8.72 36.07
N ALA A 535 7.95 9.84 36.04
CA ALA A 535 7.30 10.32 34.82
C ALA A 535 8.30 10.67 33.70
N ASP A 536 9.42 11.33 34.09
CA ASP A 536 10.48 11.67 33.12
C ASP A 536 11.20 10.41 32.63
N ARG A 537 11.43 9.45 33.52
CA ARG A 537 12.06 8.17 33.20
C ARG A 537 11.20 7.36 32.23
N GLN A 538 9.89 7.33 32.44
CA GLN A 538 8.93 6.68 31.53
C GLN A 538 8.89 7.39 30.17
N ARG A 539 8.81 8.72 30.16
CA ARG A 539 8.83 9.53 28.93
C ARG A 539 10.10 9.27 28.13
N ALA A 540 11.25 9.33 28.78
CA ALA A 540 12.54 9.08 28.11
C ALA A 540 12.67 7.66 27.56
N THR A 541 12.15 6.66 28.28
CA THR A 541 12.12 5.29 27.80
C THR A 541 11.19 5.12 26.59
N ALA A 542 10.01 5.73 26.62
CA ALA A 542 9.08 5.74 25.48
C ALA A 542 9.68 6.45 24.25
N MET A 543 10.33 7.60 24.46
CA MET A 543 11.02 8.33 23.38
C MET A 543 12.14 7.49 22.75
N TYR A 544 12.92 6.76 23.57
CA TYR A 544 13.93 5.83 23.07
C TYR A 544 13.30 4.74 22.18
N LEU A 545 12.19 4.13 22.60
CA LEU A 545 11.51 3.09 21.84
C LEU A 545 10.93 3.64 20.53
N ILE A 546 10.36 4.85 20.54
CA ILE A 546 9.81 5.50 19.35
C ILE A 546 10.93 5.88 18.38
N ASP A 547 12.04 6.44 18.86
CA ASP A 547 13.17 6.84 18.01
C ASP A 547 13.95 5.65 17.46
N LYS A 548 14.26 4.64 18.29
CA LYS A 548 15.14 3.54 17.89
C LYS A 548 14.44 2.38 17.22
N MET A 549 13.19 2.12 17.60
CA MET A 549 12.41 0.99 17.09
C MET A 549 11.27 1.42 16.19
N ALA A 550 11.13 2.73 15.95
CA ALA A 550 10.05 3.31 15.16
C ALA A 550 8.66 2.85 15.62
N LEU A 551 8.45 2.66 16.94
CA LEU A 551 7.14 2.33 17.48
C LEU A 551 6.17 3.51 17.28
N ARG A 552 4.88 3.19 17.09
CA ARG A 552 3.81 4.20 17.14
C ARG A 552 3.57 4.61 18.60
N ALA A 553 3.16 5.86 18.81
CA ALA A 553 2.94 6.36 20.17
C ALA A 553 1.89 5.54 20.94
N GLY A 554 0.75 5.23 20.31
CA GLY A 554 -0.33 4.44 20.91
C GLY A 554 -1.20 5.27 21.86
N ASN A 555 -2.50 5.34 21.55
CA ASN A 555 -3.50 5.93 22.42
C ASN A 555 -4.18 4.83 23.25
N GLU A 556 -4.70 5.19 24.38
CA GLU A 556 -5.60 4.33 25.15
C GLU A 556 -6.80 3.93 24.28
N LYS A 557 -7.22 2.70 24.38
CA LYS A 557 -8.35 2.12 23.65
C LYS A 557 -9.47 1.75 24.62
N ASP A 558 -10.69 1.95 24.11
CA ASP A 558 -11.87 1.42 24.74
C ASP A 558 -12.15 0.03 24.15
N THR A 559 -11.72 -0.99 24.85
CA THR A 559 -11.83 -2.38 24.38
C THR A 559 -13.26 -2.88 24.28
N GLU A 560 -14.23 -2.19 24.92
CA GLU A 560 -15.65 -2.49 24.74
C GLU A 560 -16.18 -2.02 23.39
N ASN A 561 -15.55 -1.00 22.80
CA ASN A 561 -16.01 -0.36 21.58
C ASN A 561 -15.04 -0.44 20.41
N GLU A 562 -13.77 -0.76 20.64
CA GLU A 562 -12.72 -0.80 19.64
C GLU A 562 -11.86 -2.06 19.81
N ALA A 563 -11.22 -2.52 18.75
CA ALA A 563 -10.24 -3.60 18.84
C ALA A 563 -9.08 -3.21 19.75
N ASP A 564 -8.64 -4.13 20.61
CA ASP A 564 -7.50 -3.92 21.50
C ASP A 564 -6.20 -3.90 20.69
N THR A 565 -5.79 -2.70 20.32
CA THR A 565 -4.54 -2.46 19.59
C THR A 565 -3.68 -1.47 20.35
N VAL A 566 -2.39 -1.73 20.41
CA VAL A 566 -1.44 -1.11 21.33
C VAL A 566 -0.36 -0.36 20.58
N GLY A 567 0.16 0.69 21.19
CA GLY A 567 1.38 1.38 20.80
C GLY A 567 2.26 1.63 22.02
N CYS A 568 3.33 2.43 21.85
CA CYS A 568 4.35 2.59 22.88
C CYS A 568 3.79 3.06 24.23
N CYS A 569 2.95 4.11 24.26
CA CYS A 569 2.42 4.66 25.51
C CYS A 569 1.30 3.82 26.14
N SER A 570 0.72 2.89 25.39
CA SER A 570 -0.33 1.97 25.87
C SER A 570 0.16 0.51 25.96
N LEU A 571 1.48 0.30 26.06
CA LEU A 571 2.05 -1.03 26.32
C LEU A 571 1.65 -1.49 27.73
N LYS A 572 1.18 -2.72 27.83
CA LYS A 572 0.82 -3.37 29.07
C LYS A 572 1.93 -4.29 29.56
N TYR A 573 1.82 -4.77 30.79
CA TYR A 573 2.77 -5.65 31.43
C TYR A 573 3.13 -6.90 30.61
N GLU A 574 2.12 -7.57 30.05
CA GLU A 574 2.26 -8.81 29.26
C GLU A 574 2.93 -8.60 27.91
N HIS A 575 2.89 -7.39 27.36
CA HIS A 575 3.38 -7.11 26.00
C HIS A 575 4.90 -7.12 25.87
N ILE A 576 5.63 -7.20 26.98
CA ILE A 576 7.09 -7.28 26.93
C ILE A 576 7.63 -8.41 27.80
N THR A 577 8.60 -9.13 27.27
CA THR A 577 9.40 -10.13 27.99
C THR A 577 10.84 -9.64 28.09
N LEU A 578 11.41 -9.73 29.28
CA LEU A 578 12.75 -9.23 29.59
C LEU A 578 13.71 -10.39 29.86
N GLU A 579 14.74 -10.50 29.02
CA GLU A 579 15.80 -11.50 29.15
C GLU A 579 17.15 -10.80 29.43
N PRO A 580 17.77 -11.08 30.60
CA PRO A 580 19.08 -10.52 30.89
C PRO A 580 20.13 -10.91 29.82
N PRO A 581 21.11 -10.03 29.55
CA PRO A 581 21.38 -8.77 30.25
C PRO A 581 20.56 -7.56 29.75
N ASN A 582 20.07 -7.54 28.54
CA ASN A 582 19.40 -6.37 27.93
C ASN A 582 18.57 -6.70 26.69
N LYS A 583 18.07 -7.92 26.59
CA LYS A 583 17.21 -8.38 25.52
C LYS A 583 15.75 -8.17 25.91
N VAL A 584 14.99 -7.55 25.04
CA VAL A 584 13.56 -7.27 25.21
C VAL A 584 12.81 -7.85 24.03
N THR A 585 11.82 -8.67 24.30
CA THR A 585 10.90 -9.22 23.30
C THR A 585 9.56 -8.50 23.46
N PHE A 586 9.09 -7.92 22.38
CA PHE A 586 7.77 -7.29 22.27
C PHE A 586 6.83 -8.27 21.58
N ASP A 587 5.63 -8.46 22.12
CA ASP A 587 4.56 -9.26 21.52
C ASP A 587 3.21 -8.60 21.83
N PHE A 588 2.66 -7.89 20.84
CA PHE A 588 1.37 -7.21 20.96
C PHE A 588 0.71 -7.00 19.61
N LEU A 589 -0.59 -6.70 19.59
CA LEU A 589 -1.32 -6.32 18.39
C LEU A 589 -1.19 -4.80 18.17
N GLY A 590 -0.54 -4.41 17.10
CA GLY A 590 -0.43 -3.02 16.69
C GLY A 590 -1.63 -2.53 15.86
N LYS A 591 -1.50 -1.36 15.24
CA LYS A 591 -2.52 -0.79 14.36
C LYS A 591 -3.00 -1.81 13.32
N ASP A 592 -4.31 -1.82 13.06
CA ASP A 592 -5.00 -2.76 12.15
C ASP A 592 -4.95 -4.22 12.63
N SER A 593 -4.71 -4.43 13.94
CA SER A 593 -4.55 -5.75 14.58
C SER A 593 -3.40 -6.58 13.99
N ILE A 594 -2.39 -5.91 13.43
CA ILE A 594 -1.20 -6.56 12.90
C ILE A 594 -0.27 -6.92 14.06
N PRO A 595 0.13 -8.21 14.22
CA PRO A 595 1.04 -8.61 15.28
C PRO A 595 2.40 -7.91 15.16
N TYR A 596 2.87 -7.36 16.27
CA TYR A 596 4.23 -6.87 16.43
C TYR A 596 4.98 -7.82 17.34
N ARG A 597 5.76 -8.73 16.75
CA ARG A 597 6.65 -9.65 17.46
C ARG A 597 8.07 -9.35 17.04
N GLU A 598 8.81 -8.74 17.94
CA GLU A 598 10.18 -8.31 17.66
C GLU A 598 11.03 -8.47 18.93
N THR A 599 12.22 -8.99 18.74
CA THR A 599 13.21 -9.10 19.83
C THR A 599 14.36 -8.16 19.56
N ALA A 600 14.64 -7.27 20.50
CA ALA A 600 15.68 -6.26 20.37
C ALA A 600 16.62 -6.23 21.58
N ILE A 601 17.86 -5.90 21.32
CA ILE A 601 18.82 -5.56 22.37
C ILE A 601 18.74 -4.06 22.58
N VAL A 602 18.34 -3.66 23.79
CA VAL A 602 18.20 -2.27 24.17
C VAL A 602 19.39 -1.78 25.02
N GLU A 603 19.51 -0.48 25.20
CA GLU A 603 20.49 0.07 26.12
C GLU A 603 20.27 -0.47 27.55
N PRO A 604 21.35 -0.78 28.32
CA PRO A 604 21.22 -1.35 29.67
C PRO A 604 20.34 -0.53 30.60
N GLN A 605 20.35 0.81 30.46
CA GLN A 605 19.50 1.66 31.29
C GLN A 605 18.01 1.56 30.90
N VAL A 606 17.69 1.41 29.61
CA VAL A 606 16.33 1.16 29.12
C VAL A 606 15.81 -0.19 29.67
N PHE A 607 16.65 -1.24 29.63
CA PHE A 607 16.30 -2.53 30.20
C PHE A 607 16.01 -2.44 31.69
N LYS A 608 16.86 -1.72 32.45
CA LYS A 608 16.64 -1.48 33.91
C LYS A 608 15.33 -0.74 34.16
N ASN A 609 15.01 0.25 33.32
CA ASN A 609 13.77 1.01 33.41
C ASN A 609 12.56 0.12 33.16
N LEU A 610 12.57 -0.65 32.05
CA LEU A 610 11.48 -1.58 31.75
C LEU A 610 11.27 -2.63 32.86
N LYS A 611 12.37 -3.14 33.45
CA LYS A 611 12.30 -4.02 34.62
C LYS A 611 11.69 -3.30 35.82
N LEU A 612 12.04 -2.05 36.06
CA LEU A 612 11.47 -1.24 37.14
C LEU A 612 9.96 -1.00 36.92
N PHE A 613 9.55 -0.72 35.67
CA PHE A 613 8.15 -0.47 35.32
C PHE A 613 7.26 -1.73 35.43
N LYS A 614 7.88 -2.92 35.39
CA LYS A 614 7.21 -4.22 35.62
C LYS A 614 7.30 -4.69 37.09
N LYS A 615 7.81 -3.87 38.03
CA LYS A 615 7.92 -4.27 39.45
C LYS A 615 6.55 -4.33 40.12
N ALA A 616 6.38 -5.28 41.04
CA ALA A 616 5.19 -5.36 41.89
C ALA A 616 4.81 -3.97 42.50
N PRO A 617 3.52 -3.62 42.56
CA PRO A 617 2.35 -4.50 42.46
C PRO A 617 1.82 -4.75 41.05
N LYS A 618 2.45 -4.26 39.97
CA LYS A 618 1.95 -4.44 38.59
C LYS A 618 1.93 -5.91 38.18
N THR A 619 0.83 -6.26 37.47
CA THR A 619 0.53 -7.60 36.94
C THR A 619 0.01 -7.51 35.52
N THR A 620 -0.38 -8.62 34.92
CA THR A 620 -1.03 -8.69 33.60
C THR A 620 -2.26 -7.79 33.56
N GLY A 621 -2.39 -7.00 32.49
CA GLY A 621 -3.44 -6.02 32.30
C GLY A 621 -3.03 -4.59 32.66
N ASP A 622 -2.01 -4.40 33.51
CA ASP A 622 -1.57 -3.09 33.95
C ASP A 622 -0.72 -2.38 32.89
N ASP A 623 -0.90 -1.06 32.78
CA ASP A 623 -0.12 -0.24 31.87
C ASP A 623 1.35 -0.17 32.30
N LEU A 624 2.25 -0.39 31.34
CA LEU A 624 3.68 -0.27 31.56
C LEU A 624 4.08 1.19 31.85
N PHE A 625 3.47 2.13 31.13
CA PHE A 625 3.71 3.57 31.22
C PHE A 625 2.53 4.31 31.88
N ASP A 626 2.25 3.99 33.13
CA ASP A 626 1.13 4.50 33.92
C ASP A 626 1.12 6.03 34.14
N ARG A 627 2.27 6.70 33.91
CA ARG A 627 2.46 8.15 34.10
C ARG A 627 2.67 8.90 32.77
N LEU A 628 2.43 8.23 31.66
CA LEU A 628 2.65 8.81 30.33
C LEU A 628 1.49 8.51 29.40
N ASN A 629 1.00 9.52 28.73
CA ASN A 629 0.09 9.37 27.60
C ASN A 629 0.61 10.14 26.36
N THR A 630 -0.03 9.92 25.22
CA THR A 630 0.40 10.53 23.93
C THR A 630 0.30 12.05 23.95
N ALA A 631 -0.66 12.64 24.66
CA ALA A 631 -0.81 14.09 24.75
C ALA A 631 0.36 14.73 25.53
N GLN A 632 0.74 14.11 26.66
CA GLN A 632 1.91 14.54 27.45
C GLN A 632 3.20 14.41 26.64
N LEU A 633 3.39 13.28 25.95
CA LEU A 633 4.56 13.05 25.09
C LEU A 633 4.65 14.09 23.97
N ASN A 634 3.56 14.34 23.24
CA ASN A 634 3.55 15.31 22.14
C ASN A 634 3.74 16.75 22.66
N ARG A 635 3.21 17.09 23.84
CA ARG A 635 3.45 18.40 24.48
C ARG A 635 4.93 18.59 24.78
N HIS A 636 5.60 17.59 25.32
CA HIS A 636 7.06 17.62 25.57
C HIS A 636 7.84 17.79 24.27
N LEU A 637 7.50 17.01 23.22
CA LEU A 637 8.15 17.10 21.91
C LEU A 637 7.98 18.49 21.26
N THR A 638 6.81 19.11 21.41
CA THR A 638 6.56 20.48 20.89
C THR A 638 7.48 21.51 21.53
N GLY A 639 8.01 21.27 22.74
CA GLY A 639 9.01 22.12 23.37
C GLY A 639 10.39 22.14 22.65
N TYR A 640 10.71 21.10 21.89
CA TYR A 640 11.92 21.06 21.06
C TYR A 640 11.74 21.77 19.71
N MET A 641 10.58 21.56 19.09
CA MET A 641 10.27 22.10 17.77
C MET A 641 8.75 22.27 17.65
N LYS A 642 8.26 23.42 17.17
CA LYS A 642 6.83 23.72 17.02
C LYS A 642 6.14 22.65 16.13
N GLY A 643 5.11 22.01 16.68
CA GLY A 643 4.33 20.98 15.99
C GLY A 643 5.06 19.64 15.79
N LEU A 644 6.13 19.36 16.57
CA LEU A 644 6.75 18.05 16.61
C LEU A 644 5.87 17.08 17.41
N THR A 645 5.60 15.94 16.81
CA THR A 645 4.87 14.83 17.45
C THR A 645 5.60 13.52 17.24
N ALA A 646 5.26 12.50 18.01
CA ALA A 646 5.88 11.17 17.92
C ALA A 646 5.86 10.56 16.50
N LYS A 647 4.81 10.83 15.70
CA LYS A 647 4.73 10.32 14.33
C LYS A 647 5.80 10.90 13.38
N VAL A 648 6.32 12.10 13.67
CA VAL A 648 7.36 12.73 12.84
C VAL A 648 8.66 11.92 12.89
N PHE A 649 8.94 11.25 14.02
CA PHE A 649 10.09 10.35 14.15
C PHE A 649 10.04 9.21 13.14
N ARG A 650 8.88 8.64 12.88
CA ARG A 650 8.72 7.58 11.87
C ARG A 650 9.02 8.09 10.46
N THR A 651 8.50 9.28 10.11
CA THR A 651 8.78 9.93 8.82
C THR A 651 10.26 10.26 8.69
N TYR A 652 10.87 10.78 9.76
CA TYR A 652 12.30 11.08 9.83
C TYR A 652 13.14 9.80 9.66
N ASN A 653 12.88 8.78 10.47
CA ASN A 653 13.64 7.53 10.44
C ASN A 653 13.52 6.83 9.07
N ALA A 654 12.31 6.80 8.50
CA ALA A 654 12.09 6.22 7.17
C ALA A 654 12.86 6.97 6.07
N SER A 655 12.73 8.31 6.05
CA SER A 655 13.38 9.14 5.01
C SER A 655 14.90 9.18 5.21
N TRP A 656 15.37 9.29 6.46
CA TRP A 656 16.80 9.25 6.78
C TRP A 656 17.43 7.92 6.37
N THR A 657 16.83 6.80 6.78
CA THR A 657 17.34 5.47 6.42
C THR A 657 17.35 5.28 4.90
N MET A 658 16.28 5.68 4.22
CA MET A 658 16.25 5.62 2.76
C MET A 658 17.35 6.47 2.12
N SER A 659 17.54 7.70 2.58
CA SER A 659 18.60 8.61 2.09
C SER A 659 19.98 7.98 2.26
N GLU A 660 20.27 7.38 3.42
CA GLU A 660 21.56 6.73 3.70
C GLU A 660 21.78 5.48 2.82
N LEU A 661 20.74 4.68 2.63
CA LEU A 661 20.81 3.50 1.77
C LEU A 661 21.04 3.91 0.30
N LEU A 662 20.26 4.87 -0.20
CA LEU A 662 20.41 5.36 -1.58
C LEU A 662 21.80 6.00 -1.82
N ARG A 663 22.34 6.68 -0.83
CA ARG A 663 23.71 7.25 -0.90
C ARG A 663 24.76 6.15 -1.06
N LYS A 664 24.59 5.03 -0.35
CA LYS A 664 25.49 3.87 -0.46
C LYS A 664 25.41 3.18 -1.82
N LEU A 665 24.22 3.18 -2.44
CA LEU A 665 24.07 2.59 -3.79
C LEU A 665 24.87 3.33 -4.87
N ALA A 666 25.29 4.56 -4.64
CA ALA A 666 26.13 5.27 -5.59
C ALA A 666 27.48 4.58 -5.85
N SER A 667 28.02 3.85 -4.87
CA SER A 667 29.25 3.06 -4.98
C SER A 667 29.00 1.59 -5.30
N ASP A 668 27.75 1.12 -5.37
CA ASP A 668 27.42 -0.28 -5.66
C ASP A 668 27.59 -0.57 -7.17
N PRO A 669 28.39 -1.55 -7.59
CA PRO A 669 28.55 -1.89 -9.01
C PRO A 669 27.24 -2.24 -9.71
N ARG A 670 26.26 -2.80 -9.00
CA ARG A 670 24.94 -3.15 -9.52
C ARG A 670 24.10 -1.92 -9.92
N SER A 671 24.47 -0.75 -9.41
CA SER A 671 23.84 0.52 -9.80
C SER A 671 24.14 0.93 -11.25
N ARG A 672 25.12 0.33 -11.87
CA ARG A 672 25.48 0.50 -13.29
C ARG A 672 24.80 -0.53 -14.20
N GLY A 673 24.04 -1.44 -13.62
CA GLY A 673 23.36 -2.51 -14.32
C GLY A 673 22.11 -2.04 -15.08
N THR A 674 21.29 -3.00 -15.47
CA THR A 674 20.03 -2.78 -16.19
C THR A 674 19.02 -2.03 -15.35
N VAL A 675 18.00 -1.45 -16.00
CA VAL A 675 16.88 -0.77 -15.31
C VAL A 675 16.19 -1.72 -14.31
N ALA A 676 16.07 -3.02 -14.63
CA ALA A 676 15.45 -4.00 -13.73
C ALA A 676 16.27 -4.21 -12.44
N GLU A 677 17.60 -4.28 -12.55
CA GLU A 677 18.50 -4.38 -11.40
C GLU A 677 18.44 -3.12 -10.52
N LYS A 678 18.44 -1.95 -11.12
CA LYS A 678 18.31 -0.67 -10.40
C LYS A 678 16.99 -0.57 -9.66
N VAL A 679 15.88 -1.00 -10.28
CA VAL A 679 14.56 -1.03 -9.62
C VAL A 679 14.56 -2.00 -8.45
N LYS A 680 15.16 -3.18 -8.61
CA LYS A 680 15.30 -4.14 -7.50
C LYS A 680 16.11 -3.56 -6.34
N LEU A 681 17.23 -2.90 -6.62
CA LEU A 681 18.04 -2.24 -5.59
C LEU A 681 17.25 -1.18 -4.81
N TYR A 682 16.46 -0.37 -5.52
CA TYR A 682 15.56 0.60 -4.88
C TYR A 682 14.53 -0.11 -4.00
N ASN A 683 13.89 -1.18 -4.49
CA ASN A 683 12.90 -1.94 -3.72
C ASN A 683 13.53 -2.61 -2.49
N ASP A 684 14.77 -3.10 -2.60
CA ASP A 684 15.52 -3.65 -1.47
C ASP A 684 15.74 -2.58 -0.37
N CYS A 685 16.11 -1.35 -0.75
CA CYS A 685 16.22 -0.23 0.19
C CYS A 685 14.85 0.12 0.83
N ASN A 686 13.80 0.17 0.02
CA ASN A 686 12.45 0.42 0.52
C ASN A 686 11.98 -0.71 1.45
N ARG A 687 12.34 -1.97 1.18
CA ARG A 687 12.05 -3.11 2.07
C ARG A 687 12.71 -2.93 3.44
N GLU A 688 13.95 -2.49 3.50
CA GLU A 688 14.61 -2.20 4.77
C GLU A 688 13.88 -1.13 5.59
N VAL A 689 13.42 -0.07 4.92
CA VAL A 689 12.57 0.95 5.54
C VAL A 689 11.23 0.37 6.00
N ALA A 690 10.61 -0.50 5.21
CA ALA A 690 9.35 -1.12 5.57
C ALA A 690 9.49 -2.07 6.78
N VAL A 691 10.58 -2.79 6.87
CA VAL A 691 10.92 -3.63 8.04
C VAL A 691 11.15 -2.74 9.27
N LEU A 692 11.93 -1.65 9.15
CA LEU A 692 12.15 -0.69 10.22
C LEU A 692 10.83 -0.13 10.79
N CYS A 693 9.90 0.19 9.90
CA CYS A 693 8.60 0.74 10.26
C CYS A 693 7.53 -0.33 10.59
N ASN A 694 7.89 -1.61 10.62
CA ASN A 694 6.95 -2.72 10.81
C ASN A 694 5.72 -2.67 9.85
N HIS A 695 5.96 -2.32 8.58
CA HIS A 695 4.92 -2.37 7.56
C HIS A 695 4.79 -3.82 7.04
N LYS A 696 4.28 -4.71 7.92
CA LYS A 696 4.04 -6.12 7.59
C LYS A 696 2.67 -6.28 6.92
N ARG A 697 2.53 -7.33 6.14
CA ARG A 697 1.27 -7.79 5.58
C ARG A 697 1.20 -9.32 5.62
N THR A 698 -0.01 -9.85 5.62
CA THR A 698 -0.23 -11.29 5.46
C THR A 698 0.13 -11.71 4.04
N VAL A 699 0.83 -12.83 3.90
CA VAL A 699 1.13 -13.42 2.58
C VAL A 699 -0.19 -13.83 1.92
N GLY A 700 -0.49 -13.28 0.76
CA GLY A 700 -1.73 -13.59 0.04
C GLY A 700 -1.78 -15.06 -0.40
N ALA A 701 -2.94 -15.70 -0.27
CA ALA A 701 -3.16 -17.11 -0.65
C ALA A 701 -2.77 -17.45 -2.11
N GLY A 702 -2.70 -16.45 -2.99
CA GLY A 702 -2.26 -16.63 -4.39
C GLY A 702 -0.75 -16.46 -4.61
N HIS A 703 0.05 -16.18 -3.58
CA HIS A 703 1.48 -15.91 -3.77
C HIS A 703 2.23 -17.13 -4.35
N GLU A 704 2.03 -18.29 -3.75
CA GLU A 704 2.66 -19.54 -4.22
C GLU A 704 2.30 -19.85 -5.67
N GLN A 705 1.02 -19.71 -6.03
CA GLN A 705 0.58 -19.90 -7.42
C GLN A 705 1.20 -18.90 -8.39
N GLN A 706 1.43 -17.67 -7.95
CA GLN A 706 2.07 -16.66 -8.77
C GLN A 706 3.58 -16.93 -8.93
N MET A 707 4.23 -17.39 -7.86
CA MET A 707 5.65 -17.79 -7.91
C MET A 707 5.82 -19.03 -8.79
N ALA A 708 4.95 -20.03 -8.66
CA ALA A 708 4.95 -21.21 -9.52
C ALA A 708 4.80 -20.84 -11.00
N LYS A 709 3.83 -19.96 -11.32
CA LYS A 709 3.63 -19.45 -12.69
C LYS A 709 4.85 -18.70 -13.23
N LEU A 710 5.53 -17.98 -12.37
CA LEU A 710 6.74 -17.24 -12.77
C LEU A 710 7.89 -18.22 -13.01
N GLY A 711 8.04 -19.23 -12.16
CA GLY A 711 8.99 -20.32 -12.34
C GLY A 711 8.75 -21.10 -13.66
N ASP A 712 7.49 -21.49 -13.92
CA ASP A 712 7.12 -22.15 -15.18
C ASP A 712 7.45 -21.29 -16.41
N ARG A 713 7.28 -19.98 -16.29
CA ARG A 713 7.60 -19.05 -17.38
C ARG A 713 9.12 -18.94 -17.60
N ILE A 714 9.91 -18.93 -16.54
CA ILE A 714 11.37 -18.94 -16.62
C ILE A 714 11.83 -20.25 -17.26
N LYS A 715 11.32 -21.40 -16.82
CA LYS A 715 11.59 -22.70 -17.41
C LYS A 715 11.22 -22.77 -18.89
N GLY A 716 10.07 -22.20 -19.26
CA GLY A 716 9.63 -22.08 -20.66
C GLY A 716 10.60 -21.28 -21.53
N LEU A 717 11.14 -20.16 -21.01
CA LEU A 717 12.14 -19.37 -21.72
C LEU A 717 13.49 -20.08 -21.82
N ARG A 718 13.94 -20.75 -20.75
CA ARG A 718 15.16 -21.59 -20.78
C ARG A 718 15.04 -22.72 -21.80
N TYR A 719 13.84 -23.34 -21.93
CA TYR A 719 13.57 -24.33 -22.96
C TYR A 719 13.65 -23.74 -24.38
N GLN A 720 13.07 -22.57 -24.62
CA GLN A 720 13.14 -21.90 -25.92
C GLN A 720 14.58 -21.48 -26.25
N GLN A 721 15.32 -20.99 -25.27
CA GLN A 721 16.73 -20.67 -25.41
C GLN A 721 17.56 -21.91 -25.81
N TRP A 722 17.34 -23.01 -25.09
CA TRP A 722 18.01 -24.29 -25.41
C TRP A 722 17.66 -24.76 -26.83
N ARG A 723 16.39 -24.73 -27.23
CA ARG A 723 16.00 -25.05 -28.62
C ARG A 723 16.75 -24.16 -29.63
N THR A 724 16.84 -22.85 -29.37
CA THR A 724 17.53 -21.91 -30.24
C THR A 724 19.03 -22.21 -30.34
N LYS A 725 19.66 -22.61 -29.22
CA LYS A 725 21.06 -23.08 -29.23
C LYS A 725 21.24 -24.36 -30.07
N MET A 726 20.28 -25.29 -29.96
CA MET A 726 20.30 -26.52 -30.80
C MET A 726 20.08 -26.23 -32.29
N MET A 727 19.26 -25.21 -32.65
CA MET A 727 19.13 -24.75 -34.05
C MET A 727 20.45 -24.18 -34.59
N ILE A 728 21.24 -23.48 -33.76
CA ILE A 728 22.58 -23.03 -34.17
C ILE A 728 23.51 -24.20 -34.45
N LEU A 729 23.43 -25.26 -33.64
CA LEU A 729 24.22 -26.46 -33.81
C LEU A 729 23.83 -27.24 -35.09
N ASP A 730 22.53 -27.24 -35.41
CA ASP A 730 22.01 -27.83 -36.66
C ASP A 730 22.54 -27.12 -37.91
N MET A 731 22.59 -25.75 -37.86
CA MET A 731 23.12 -24.95 -38.98
C MET A 731 24.63 -24.98 -39.13
N GLU A 732 25.39 -25.02 -38.02
CA GLU A 732 26.84 -24.96 -37.98
C GLU A 732 27.41 -25.86 -36.88
N ASN A 733 27.72 -27.11 -37.23
CA ASN A 733 28.28 -28.10 -36.27
C ASN A 733 29.58 -27.65 -35.61
N GLY A 734 30.34 -26.76 -36.24
CA GLY A 734 31.57 -26.17 -35.71
C GLY A 734 31.37 -25.29 -34.48
N TYR A 735 30.14 -24.82 -34.22
CA TYR A 735 29.85 -23.94 -33.09
C TYR A 735 30.05 -24.61 -31.72
N LYS A 736 29.92 -25.95 -31.65
CA LYS A 736 30.19 -26.71 -30.41
C LYS A 736 31.68 -26.59 -30.02
N LYS A 737 32.60 -26.48 -30.97
CA LYS A 737 34.02 -26.22 -30.70
C LYS A 737 34.27 -24.77 -30.27
N LYS A 738 33.50 -23.80 -30.81
CA LYS A 738 33.63 -22.35 -30.51
C LYS A 738 33.14 -21.99 -29.10
N LYS A 739 31.99 -22.54 -28.65
CA LYS A 739 31.31 -22.18 -27.41
C LYS A 739 31.48 -23.21 -26.27
N GLY A 740 32.00 -24.37 -26.54
CA GLY A 740 32.08 -25.48 -25.58
C GLY A 740 30.80 -26.32 -25.52
N ALA A 741 30.95 -27.57 -25.03
CA ALA A 741 29.81 -28.51 -24.94
C ALA A 741 28.75 -28.05 -23.93
N ALA A 742 29.17 -27.54 -22.78
CA ALA A 742 28.30 -27.07 -21.70
C ALA A 742 27.31 -25.97 -22.14
N TRP A 743 27.67 -25.11 -23.10
CA TRP A 743 26.76 -24.06 -23.62
C TRP A 743 25.53 -24.64 -24.31
N PHE A 744 25.56 -25.86 -24.80
CA PHE A 744 24.47 -26.57 -25.49
C PHE A 744 23.74 -27.55 -24.56
N GLU A 745 24.19 -27.73 -23.35
CA GLU A 745 23.55 -28.61 -22.39
C GLU A 745 22.17 -28.01 -21.95
N ARG A 746 21.26 -28.90 -21.71
CA ARG A 746 19.95 -28.58 -21.25
C ARG A 746 20.01 -28.43 -19.73
N ASP A 747 19.38 -27.38 -19.22
CA ASP A 747 19.20 -27.11 -17.79
C ASP A 747 18.60 -28.35 -17.08
N GLU A 748 19.14 -28.72 -15.93
CA GLU A 748 18.72 -29.91 -15.16
C GLU A 748 17.21 -29.88 -14.79
N GLU A 749 16.64 -28.66 -14.59
CA GLU A 749 15.22 -28.48 -14.30
C GLU A 749 14.32 -28.81 -15.51
N LEU A 750 14.85 -28.94 -16.72
CA LEU A 750 14.15 -29.26 -17.96
C LEU A 750 14.24 -30.75 -18.28
N ASN A 751 13.71 -31.63 -17.41
CA ASN A 751 13.69 -33.07 -17.67
C ASN A 751 12.77 -33.42 -18.85
N ASP A 752 12.87 -34.63 -19.38
CA ASP A 752 12.12 -35.05 -20.57
C ASP A 752 10.62 -35.11 -20.36
N GLU A 753 10.16 -35.33 -19.13
CA GLU A 753 8.74 -35.29 -18.78
C GLU A 753 8.18 -33.89 -18.83
N TRP A 754 8.87 -32.96 -18.20
CA TRP A 754 8.48 -31.54 -18.22
C TRP A 754 8.48 -30.98 -19.65
N VAL A 755 9.48 -31.33 -20.46
CA VAL A 755 9.57 -30.91 -21.87
C VAL A 755 8.34 -31.39 -22.66
N LYS A 756 7.95 -32.67 -22.52
CA LYS A 756 6.76 -33.20 -23.20
C LYS A 756 5.49 -32.47 -22.76
N GLU A 757 5.35 -32.22 -21.46
CA GLU A 757 4.23 -31.48 -20.90
C GLU A 757 4.19 -30.05 -21.40
N HIS A 758 5.33 -29.38 -21.41
CA HIS A 758 5.43 -28.01 -21.91
C HIS A 758 5.14 -27.92 -23.41
N GLN A 759 5.57 -28.88 -24.21
CA GLN A 759 5.23 -28.95 -25.63
C GLN A 759 3.73 -29.14 -25.84
N GLN A 760 3.06 -29.97 -25.05
CA GLN A 760 1.60 -30.10 -25.08
C GLN A 760 0.91 -28.79 -24.71
N PHE A 761 1.41 -28.11 -23.67
CA PHE A 761 0.92 -26.79 -23.30
C PHE A 761 1.05 -25.78 -24.44
N LEU A 762 2.19 -25.73 -25.14
CA LEU A 762 2.40 -24.83 -26.28
C LEU A 762 1.43 -25.14 -27.44
N LEU A 763 1.16 -26.41 -27.72
CA LEU A 763 0.19 -26.84 -28.75
C LEU A 763 -1.24 -26.40 -28.38
N GLU A 764 -1.64 -26.57 -27.12
CA GLU A 764 -2.97 -26.15 -26.66
C GLU A 764 -3.12 -24.63 -26.67
N GLU A 765 -2.05 -23.95 -26.29
CA GLU A 765 -1.98 -22.48 -26.35
C GLU A 765 -2.12 -21.96 -27.77
N GLN A 766 -1.38 -22.54 -28.72
CA GLN A 766 -1.46 -22.14 -30.13
C GLN A 766 -2.84 -22.44 -30.71
N ARG A 767 -3.43 -23.59 -30.39
CA ARG A 767 -4.81 -23.93 -30.76
C ARG A 767 -5.80 -22.87 -30.24
N THR A 768 -5.69 -22.53 -28.96
CA THR A 768 -6.54 -21.50 -28.34
C THR A 768 -6.35 -20.12 -29.00
N LYS A 769 -5.13 -19.75 -29.34
CA LYS A 769 -4.84 -18.47 -30.01
C LYS A 769 -5.49 -18.41 -31.40
N ILE A 770 -5.36 -19.48 -32.17
CA ILE A 770 -5.95 -19.57 -33.51
C ILE A 770 -7.47 -19.51 -33.44
N THR A 771 -8.10 -20.27 -32.54
CA THR A 771 -9.55 -20.27 -32.36
C THR A 771 -10.06 -18.88 -31.95
N LYS A 772 -9.45 -18.26 -30.95
CA LYS A 772 -9.82 -16.91 -30.53
C LYS A 772 -9.60 -15.85 -31.61
N LYS A 773 -8.57 -16.01 -32.45
CA LYS A 773 -8.35 -15.09 -33.58
C LYS A 773 -9.46 -15.27 -34.60
N PHE A 774 -9.82 -16.50 -34.93
CA PHE A 774 -10.90 -16.82 -35.84
C PHE A 774 -12.26 -16.30 -35.36
N GLU A 775 -12.59 -16.52 -34.09
CA GLU A 775 -13.81 -15.96 -33.47
C GLU A 775 -13.84 -14.42 -33.60
N LYS A 776 -12.72 -13.76 -33.29
CA LYS A 776 -12.60 -12.31 -33.37
C LYS A 776 -12.70 -11.79 -34.80
N ASP A 777 -12.13 -12.54 -35.76
CA ASP A 777 -12.25 -12.19 -37.18
C ASP A 777 -13.73 -12.32 -37.61
N ASN A 778 -14.45 -13.34 -37.15
CA ASN A 778 -15.87 -13.52 -37.37
C ASN A 778 -16.74 -12.44 -36.72
N GLU A 779 -16.41 -12.05 -35.48
CA GLU A 779 -17.08 -10.92 -34.81
C GLU A 779 -16.90 -9.60 -35.60
N LYS A 780 -15.70 -9.35 -36.12
CA LYS A 780 -15.44 -8.18 -36.96
C LYS A 780 -16.27 -8.22 -38.25
N ARG A 781 -16.24 -9.37 -38.94
CA ARG A 781 -17.00 -9.53 -40.18
C ARG A 781 -18.51 -9.38 -39.95
N LYS A 782 -19.00 -9.90 -38.82
CA LYS A 782 -20.38 -9.70 -38.39
C LYS A 782 -20.74 -8.23 -38.15
N ALA A 783 -19.81 -7.47 -37.54
CA ALA A 783 -19.99 -6.03 -37.35
C ALA A 783 -19.96 -5.27 -38.66
N ASP A 784 -19.12 -5.70 -39.60
CA ASP A 784 -19.00 -5.14 -40.96
C ASP A 784 -20.09 -5.66 -41.93
N LYS A 785 -21.07 -6.44 -41.44
CA LYS A 785 -22.14 -7.09 -42.19
C LYS A 785 -21.67 -8.08 -43.27
N GLU A 786 -20.49 -8.60 -43.14
CA GLU A 786 -19.93 -9.61 -44.02
C GLU A 786 -20.28 -11.03 -43.54
N LYS A 787 -20.24 -12.01 -44.46
CA LYS A 787 -20.44 -13.43 -44.11
C LYS A 787 -19.31 -13.92 -43.21
N PRO A 788 -19.62 -14.71 -42.15
CA PRO A 788 -18.58 -15.29 -41.30
C PRO A 788 -17.67 -16.23 -42.11
N LEU A 789 -16.42 -16.34 -41.65
CA LEU A 789 -15.47 -17.28 -42.23
C LEU A 789 -15.96 -18.72 -42.04
N PRO A 790 -15.84 -19.58 -43.07
CA PRO A 790 -16.26 -20.97 -42.95
C PRO A 790 -15.38 -21.76 -41.97
N GLU A 791 -15.94 -22.77 -41.37
CA GLU A 791 -15.21 -23.67 -40.46
C GLU A 791 -14.01 -24.37 -41.13
N LYS A 792 -14.04 -24.52 -42.44
CA LYS A 792 -12.94 -25.05 -43.25
C LYS A 792 -11.66 -24.24 -43.03
N GLU A 793 -11.79 -22.93 -42.98
CA GLU A 793 -10.66 -22.03 -42.72
C GLU A 793 -10.08 -22.19 -41.30
N LEU A 794 -10.95 -22.43 -40.30
CA LEU A 794 -10.47 -22.78 -38.96
C LEU A 794 -9.67 -24.07 -38.97
N LYS A 795 -10.13 -25.08 -39.69
CA LYS A 795 -9.41 -26.37 -39.85
C LYS A 795 -8.06 -26.17 -40.55
N GLU A 796 -8.03 -25.34 -41.56
CA GLU A 796 -6.80 -24.97 -42.30
C GLU A 796 -5.81 -24.22 -41.37
N ARG A 797 -6.30 -23.23 -40.62
CA ARG A 797 -5.49 -22.53 -39.63
C ARG A 797 -4.96 -23.47 -38.50
N LEU A 798 -5.74 -24.47 -38.11
CA LEU A 798 -5.34 -25.49 -37.10
C LEU A 798 -4.35 -26.51 -37.67
N GLN A 799 -4.13 -26.58 -38.97
CA GLN A 799 -3.12 -27.44 -39.58
C GLN A 799 -1.70 -27.07 -39.09
N ALA A 800 -1.41 -25.80 -38.83
CA ALA A 800 -0.16 -25.35 -38.24
C ALA A 800 0.13 -25.96 -36.86
N VAL A 801 -0.93 -26.27 -36.07
CA VAL A 801 -0.79 -26.94 -34.77
C VAL A 801 -0.39 -28.39 -34.96
N LYS A 802 -0.93 -29.07 -35.96
CA LYS A 802 -0.57 -30.46 -36.27
C LYS A 802 0.88 -30.58 -36.76
N GLU A 803 1.30 -29.62 -37.57
CA GLU A 803 2.68 -29.52 -38.04
C GLU A 803 3.65 -29.31 -36.89
N MET A 804 3.29 -28.43 -35.96
CA MET A 804 4.07 -28.19 -34.75
C MET A 804 4.14 -29.45 -33.85
N GLU A 805 3.03 -30.19 -33.74
CA GLU A 805 3.00 -31.47 -32.99
C GLU A 805 3.92 -32.53 -33.65
N ALA A 806 3.87 -32.64 -34.97
CA ALA A 806 4.76 -33.58 -35.73
C ALA A 806 6.25 -33.23 -35.53
N LYS A 807 6.58 -31.94 -35.53
CA LYS A 807 7.95 -31.46 -35.25
C LYS A 807 8.37 -31.81 -33.83
N PHE A 808 7.57 -31.56 -32.80
CA PHE A 808 7.92 -31.93 -31.44
C PHE A 808 8.11 -33.44 -31.26
N LYS A 809 7.27 -34.26 -31.91
CA LYS A 809 7.46 -35.73 -31.95
C LYS A 809 8.80 -36.14 -32.59
N LYS A 810 9.16 -35.46 -33.69
CA LYS A 810 10.46 -35.67 -34.36
C LYS A 810 11.63 -35.26 -33.48
N GLU A 811 11.56 -34.06 -32.85
CA GLU A 811 12.57 -33.55 -31.92
C GLU A 811 12.77 -34.50 -30.75
N ASN A 812 11.70 -34.97 -30.13
CA ASN A 812 11.76 -35.91 -29.01
C ASN A 812 12.40 -37.26 -29.39
N LYS A 813 12.12 -37.73 -30.62
CA LYS A 813 12.69 -38.98 -31.12
C LYS A 813 14.18 -38.86 -31.52
N THR A 814 14.51 -37.78 -32.23
CA THR A 814 15.86 -37.63 -32.81
C THR A 814 16.81 -36.86 -31.90
N LYS A 815 16.29 -36.20 -30.86
CA LYS A 815 17.02 -35.25 -29.98
C LYS A 815 17.72 -34.12 -30.76
N LYS A 816 17.31 -33.85 -32.00
CA LYS A 816 17.78 -32.76 -32.87
C LYS A 816 16.67 -31.75 -33.09
N VAL A 817 17.01 -30.46 -33.03
CA VAL A 817 16.10 -29.35 -33.31
C VAL A 817 16.54 -28.73 -34.64
N GLU A 818 15.69 -28.82 -35.65
CA GLU A 818 15.92 -28.22 -36.96
C GLU A 818 15.73 -26.71 -36.93
N ALA A 819 16.57 -25.99 -37.65
CA ALA A 819 16.49 -24.54 -37.76
C ALA A 819 15.23 -24.11 -38.50
N GLU A 820 14.41 -23.29 -37.86
CA GLU A 820 13.10 -22.85 -38.36
C GLU A 820 13.10 -21.35 -38.66
N GLY A 821 12.38 -20.97 -39.75
CA GLY A 821 12.07 -19.59 -40.08
C GLY A 821 12.62 -19.13 -41.46
N ARG A 822 11.97 -18.09 -42.03
CA ARG A 822 12.40 -17.51 -43.30
C ARG A 822 13.68 -16.70 -43.11
N GLY A 823 14.78 -17.12 -43.80
CA GLY A 823 16.06 -16.41 -43.76
C GLY A 823 16.72 -16.39 -42.39
N VAL A 824 16.63 -17.52 -41.69
CA VAL A 824 17.33 -17.74 -40.42
C VAL A 824 18.84 -17.78 -40.68
N THR A 825 19.60 -17.06 -39.85
CA THR A 825 21.06 -17.04 -39.87
C THR A 825 21.57 -17.27 -38.43
N VAL A 826 22.75 -17.81 -38.28
CA VAL A 826 23.37 -18.03 -36.97
C VAL A 826 23.40 -16.74 -36.14
N ASP A 827 23.71 -15.59 -36.76
CA ASP A 827 23.74 -14.31 -36.06
C ASP A 827 22.36 -13.88 -35.48
N LYS A 828 21.27 -14.18 -36.24
CA LYS A 828 19.92 -13.90 -35.73
C LYS A 828 19.57 -14.81 -34.57
N LEU A 829 19.96 -16.07 -34.62
CA LEU A 829 19.73 -17.01 -33.52
C LEU A 829 20.57 -16.65 -32.29
N LEU A 830 21.82 -16.21 -32.44
CA LEU A 830 22.65 -15.72 -31.35
C LEU A 830 22.00 -14.51 -30.67
N LYS A 831 21.56 -13.53 -31.44
CA LYS A 831 20.81 -12.38 -30.89
C LYS A 831 19.50 -12.78 -30.20
N ALA A 832 18.88 -13.88 -30.63
CA ALA A 832 17.69 -14.41 -29.96
C ALA A 832 18.08 -15.07 -28.62
N VAL A 833 19.19 -15.80 -28.54
CA VAL A 833 19.73 -16.35 -27.30
C VAL A 833 20.02 -15.24 -26.31
N ASP A 834 20.71 -14.16 -26.72
CA ASP A 834 21.00 -13.01 -25.87
C ASP A 834 19.72 -12.37 -25.33
N LYS A 835 18.69 -12.22 -26.16
CA LYS A 835 17.38 -11.72 -25.72
C LYS A 835 16.67 -12.64 -24.72
N PHE A 836 16.82 -13.97 -24.88
CA PHE A 836 16.31 -14.91 -23.88
C PHE A 836 17.05 -14.77 -22.56
N ASP A 837 18.39 -14.63 -22.56
CA ASP A 837 19.19 -14.41 -21.37
C ASP A 837 18.75 -13.16 -20.62
N GLU A 838 18.60 -12.02 -21.31
CA GLU A 838 18.11 -10.77 -20.71
C GLU A 838 16.71 -10.94 -20.10
N ARG A 839 15.83 -11.66 -20.80
CA ARG A 839 14.45 -11.85 -20.36
C ARG A 839 14.35 -12.81 -19.18
N ILE A 840 15.13 -13.89 -19.19
CA ILE A 840 15.25 -14.83 -18.06
C ILE A 840 15.75 -14.07 -16.84
N LYS A 841 16.88 -13.36 -16.96
CA LYS A 841 17.46 -12.55 -15.89
C LYS A 841 16.45 -11.53 -15.32
N THR A 842 15.68 -10.87 -16.19
CA THR A 842 14.64 -9.93 -15.77
C THR A 842 13.54 -10.62 -14.97
N LEU A 843 13.10 -11.83 -15.36
CA LEU A 843 12.05 -12.56 -14.65
C LEU A 843 12.58 -13.15 -13.33
N GLU A 844 13.82 -13.58 -13.28
CA GLU A 844 14.47 -14.04 -12.05
C GLU A 844 14.58 -12.90 -11.02
N LEU A 845 14.97 -11.70 -11.47
CA LEU A 845 14.98 -10.51 -10.61
C LEU A 845 13.58 -10.18 -10.11
N GLN A 846 12.54 -10.30 -10.95
CA GLN A 846 11.16 -10.10 -10.53
C GLN A 846 10.69 -11.18 -9.52
N ALA A 847 11.13 -12.44 -9.70
CA ALA A 847 10.83 -13.50 -8.76
C ALA A 847 11.46 -13.24 -7.39
N GLN A 848 12.73 -12.86 -7.38
CA GLN A 848 13.47 -12.51 -6.17
C GLN A 848 12.86 -11.28 -5.47
N ASP A 849 12.50 -10.25 -6.23
CA ASP A 849 11.85 -9.04 -5.69
C ASP A 849 10.50 -9.40 -5.05
N ARG A 850 9.69 -10.19 -5.74
CA ARG A 850 8.36 -10.61 -5.26
C ARG A 850 8.46 -11.49 -4.01
N ASP A 851 9.36 -12.45 -3.98
CA ASP A 851 9.53 -13.33 -2.82
C ASP A 851 10.12 -12.57 -1.64
N GLY A 852 11.11 -11.72 -1.86
CA GLY A 852 11.72 -10.89 -0.83
C GLY A 852 10.75 -9.88 -0.19
N ASN A 853 9.70 -9.50 -0.92
CA ASN A 853 8.70 -8.51 -0.45
C ASN A 853 7.35 -9.13 -0.07
N LYS A 854 7.24 -10.47 0.05
CA LYS A 854 5.97 -11.17 0.30
C LYS A 854 5.30 -10.79 1.62
N GLU A 855 6.07 -10.42 2.63
CA GLU A 855 5.60 -10.12 3.99
C GLU A 855 5.60 -8.62 4.33
N VAL A 856 6.01 -7.75 3.40
CA VAL A 856 6.12 -6.31 3.65
C VAL A 856 5.28 -5.50 2.67
N ALA A 857 4.68 -4.42 3.18
CA ALA A 857 3.91 -3.47 2.39
C ALA A 857 4.79 -2.29 1.98
N LEU A 858 5.53 -2.43 0.87
CA LEU A 858 6.43 -1.39 0.34
C LEU A 858 5.69 -0.09 0.00
N GLY A 859 4.43 -0.20 -0.44
CA GLY A 859 3.60 0.94 -0.78
C GLY A 859 3.37 1.87 0.40
N THR A 860 3.12 1.33 1.59
CA THR A 860 2.88 2.11 2.81
C THR A 860 4.07 3.01 3.15
N SER A 861 5.31 2.47 3.11
CA SER A 861 6.53 3.26 3.35
C SER A 861 6.69 4.36 2.30
N LYS A 862 6.53 4.02 1.03
CA LYS A 862 6.71 4.91 -0.12
C LYS A 862 5.70 6.07 -0.12
N ILE A 863 4.43 5.79 0.21
CA ILE A 863 3.36 6.78 0.15
C ILE A 863 3.40 7.71 1.36
N ASN A 864 3.67 7.17 2.56
CA ASN A 864 3.39 7.90 3.79
C ASN A 864 4.63 8.35 4.55
N TYR A 865 5.77 7.66 4.42
CA TYR A 865 6.91 7.87 5.33
C TYR A 865 8.21 8.25 4.63
N ILE A 866 8.47 7.75 3.42
CA ILE A 866 9.66 8.13 2.64
C ILE A 866 9.38 9.43 1.90
N ASP A 867 10.25 10.43 2.04
CA ASP A 867 10.16 11.67 1.27
C ASP A 867 10.22 11.36 -0.24
N PRO A 868 9.16 11.69 -1.01
CA PRO A 868 9.09 11.32 -2.42
C PRO A 868 10.21 11.95 -3.27
N ARG A 869 10.81 13.06 -2.84
CA ARG A 869 11.95 13.69 -3.51
C ARG A 869 13.16 12.77 -3.57
N LEU A 870 13.38 11.92 -2.56
CA LEU A 870 14.44 10.89 -2.58
C LEU A 870 14.28 9.91 -3.75
N THR A 871 13.03 9.52 -4.05
CA THR A 871 12.73 8.64 -5.19
C THR A 871 12.97 9.35 -6.52
N VAL A 872 12.62 10.64 -6.60
CA VAL A 872 12.85 11.46 -7.82
C VAL A 872 14.34 11.62 -8.10
N VAL A 873 15.12 11.96 -7.08
CA VAL A 873 16.59 12.09 -7.20
C VAL A 873 17.21 10.75 -7.61
N PHE A 874 16.78 9.63 -7.01
CA PHE A 874 17.24 8.30 -7.43
C PHE A 874 16.90 8.02 -8.89
N SER A 875 15.67 8.31 -9.32
CA SER A 875 15.21 8.14 -10.70
C SER A 875 16.13 8.86 -11.69
N LYS A 876 16.49 10.12 -11.39
CA LYS A 876 17.38 10.93 -12.21
C LYS A 876 18.81 10.41 -12.17
N LYS A 877 19.39 10.30 -10.98
CA LYS A 877 20.80 9.94 -10.78
C LYS A 877 21.17 8.60 -11.42
N PHE A 878 20.25 7.67 -11.46
CA PHE A 878 20.48 6.33 -12.02
C PHE A 878 19.80 6.10 -13.37
N ASP A 879 19.25 7.15 -13.99
CA ASP A 879 18.56 7.09 -15.29
C ASP A 879 17.51 5.96 -15.34
N VAL A 880 16.60 5.95 -14.37
CA VAL A 880 15.47 5.01 -14.30
C VAL A 880 14.18 5.80 -14.44
N PRO A 881 13.31 5.50 -15.42
CA PRO A 881 12.05 6.22 -15.57
C PRO A 881 11.22 6.23 -14.28
N ILE A 882 10.73 7.39 -13.87
CA ILE A 882 9.96 7.57 -12.62
C ILE A 882 8.70 6.67 -12.56
N GLU A 883 8.17 6.28 -13.71
CA GLU A 883 7.05 5.37 -13.87
C GLU A 883 7.32 3.96 -13.31
N LYS A 884 8.58 3.58 -13.16
CA LYS A 884 8.96 2.31 -12.53
C LYS A 884 8.79 2.35 -11.01
N PHE A 885 8.80 3.54 -10.42
CA PHE A 885 8.67 3.76 -8.98
C PHE A 885 7.29 4.30 -8.59
N PHE A 886 6.75 5.24 -9.38
CA PHE A 886 5.46 5.87 -9.14
C PHE A 886 4.43 5.49 -10.21
N SER A 887 3.34 4.84 -9.78
CA SER A 887 2.15 4.67 -10.61
C SER A 887 1.59 6.03 -11.03
N LYS A 888 0.69 6.06 -12.01
CA LYS A 888 0.04 7.31 -12.44
C LYS A 888 -0.54 8.07 -11.24
N THR A 889 -1.28 7.39 -10.36
CA THR A 889 -1.89 7.98 -9.17
C THR A 889 -0.85 8.59 -8.23
N LEU A 890 0.31 7.94 -8.07
CA LEU A 890 1.40 8.48 -7.24
C LEU A 890 2.11 9.65 -7.91
N ARG A 891 2.25 9.65 -9.23
CA ARG A 891 2.80 10.80 -9.95
C ARG A 891 1.90 12.01 -9.80
N ASP A 892 0.58 11.81 -9.92
CA ASP A 892 -0.39 12.87 -9.70
C ASP A 892 -0.31 13.39 -8.24
N LYS A 893 -0.25 12.49 -7.26
CA LYS A 893 -0.10 12.84 -5.84
C LYS A 893 1.20 13.59 -5.53
N PHE A 894 2.32 13.13 -6.06
CA PHE A 894 3.66 13.67 -5.79
C PHE A 894 4.19 14.58 -6.91
N ARG A 895 3.29 15.18 -7.70
CA ARG A 895 3.64 16.14 -8.74
C ARG A 895 4.54 17.27 -8.22
N TRP A 896 4.22 17.77 -7.02
CA TRP A 896 5.03 18.77 -6.35
C TRP A 896 6.46 18.29 -6.09
N ALA A 897 6.65 17.04 -5.67
CA ALA A 897 7.97 16.50 -5.39
C ALA A 897 8.78 16.26 -6.68
N ILE A 898 8.12 15.83 -7.76
CA ILE A 898 8.77 15.64 -9.06
C ILE A 898 9.29 16.98 -9.57
N LYS A 899 8.45 18.03 -9.50
CA LYS A 899 8.82 19.36 -10.02
C LYS A 899 9.73 20.17 -9.09
N SER A 900 9.61 19.99 -7.76
CA SER A 900 10.44 20.77 -6.81
C SER A 900 11.92 20.40 -6.81
N VAL A 901 12.31 19.28 -7.38
CA VAL A 901 13.68 18.82 -7.53
C VAL A 901 14.02 18.54 -9.00
N GLU A 902 13.29 19.17 -9.95
CA GLU A 902 13.52 18.98 -11.38
C GLU A 902 14.89 19.50 -11.79
N ASP A 903 15.36 20.56 -11.15
CA ASP A 903 16.63 21.22 -11.43
C ASP A 903 17.72 20.89 -10.38
N GLU A 904 17.42 20.06 -9.37
CA GLU A 904 18.32 19.71 -8.28
C GLU A 904 18.71 18.23 -8.30
N ASP A 905 19.85 17.90 -8.90
CA ASP A 905 20.32 16.50 -8.95
C ASP A 905 20.94 15.99 -7.63
N ASP A 906 21.37 16.90 -6.76
CA ASP A 906 22.01 16.59 -5.48
C ASP A 906 21.14 16.87 -4.26
N TRP A 907 19.83 16.96 -4.43
CA TRP A 907 18.93 17.16 -3.30
C TRP A 907 19.08 16.06 -2.26
N THR A 908 19.21 16.42 -0.99
CA THR A 908 19.38 15.50 0.15
C THR A 908 18.33 15.75 1.23
N PHE A 909 17.99 14.66 1.93
CA PHE A 909 17.07 14.70 3.08
C PHE A 909 17.76 15.24 4.34
#